data_ce4806bcfcde3b967b184e40096c7467
#
_entry.id   ce4806bcfcde3b967b184e40096c7467
#
_cell.length_a   1.000
_cell.length_b   1.000
_cell.length_c   1.000
_cell.angle_alpha   90.00
_cell.angle_beta   90.00
_cell.angle_gamma   90.00
#
_symmetry.space_group_name_H-M   'P 1'
#
loop_
_entity.id
_entity.type
_entity.pdbx_description
1 polymer ?
#
loop_
_entity_poly.entity_id
_entity_poly.type
_entity_poly.pdbx_seq_one_letter_code
_entity_poly.pdbx_strand_id
1 'polypeptide(L)'
;MKRFFFAVAFLVLCVPFAFAQSNEIYIIPKPSYVRTESGAFALNRETLLLAKSAMEKSTAESFRYYVQKNFGLNLKIVSNVKKVSRRAKTISFIEPKDYIDKVTSYQIRVTPTSVQVISTNPDGMFSGIQSLLQIIDVGSDGALSIPSVAIDDSARFHYRGMHLDVARHFQPVEFVKKFIDQMAQYKFNYFHWHLTEDQGWRIEIKKYPRLTEVGSRRPETMVDRNFSPYIGDGIPHGGFYTQEQIKEVVAYAKERHITVIPEIELPGHASAALAAYPQFGCKTDYEYKVQTTWGIFKEVFCPTEETFKFLEDVLDETIALFPDSPYIHIGGDEVLKDHWKESEFVQDLKRRENLKDEYEVQSYFIRRIERHLSKRGKKMIGWDEILEGGLAPNATVMSWRGMRGGIEAAKSKHDVIMTPTTHVYFDYGQGDPAYEPLNIGSYVPLAKVYSFEPIPPELTADEAKYVIGGQANIWTEYMKTASHIEYMAFPRMLALSEVLWSKKEDRDFADFQRRLNAILPRLDKQGVNYRIPEPGGLRNVVTETDRVSITLKPAAGTRVHYTTDGTTPDERSPVYSRPIEVRPGEGEVKTLKTIVVNAAGRKSVVYAATIVRGKMRDPDVTTAAKPGLSFKFTTSETSFEGGPSQIVGETRSTSLNQFAQRADLKKPFAVTFEGFFRVPEDGVYELQVDSTWDATVVLGDGKIIDDTGTRDRKIRSAIVPLKAGLHKMSIRYNHRGGDSSFRFRWGIKGRGLTQAWGGEFVH
;
A
#
# COMPACT_ATOMS: atom_id res chain seq x y z
N MET A 1 38.01 85.84 -1.56
CA MET A 1 38.18 84.45 -1.31
C MET A 1 36.87 83.72 -1.67
N LYS A 2 36.79 83.13 -2.87
CA LYS A 2 35.59 82.39 -3.34
C LYS A 2 35.87 80.90 -3.13
N ARG A 3 34.99 80.28 -2.30
CA ARG A 3 35.02 78.82 -2.11
C ARG A 3 34.14 78.13 -3.19
N PHE A 4 34.75 77.27 -4.02
CA PHE A 4 34.05 76.39 -4.93
C PHE A 4 33.66 75.09 -4.21
N PHE A 5 32.38 74.73 -4.21
CA PHE A 5 31.90 73.39 -3.82
C PHE A 5 31.76 72.54 -5.08
N PHE A 6 32.51 71.42 -5.10
CA PHE A 6 32.31 70.38 -6.10
C PHE A 6 31.27 69.37 -5.55
N ALA A 7 30.15 69.27 -6.20
CA ALA A 7 29.17 68.22 -5.94
C ALA A 7 29.51 66.99 -6.80
N VAL A 8 29.90 65.89 -6.17
CA VAL A 8 30.10 64.60 -6.84
C VAL A 8 28.77 63.86 -6.79
N ALA A 9 28.08 63.74 -7.95
CA ALA A 9 26.89 62.94 -8.10
C ALA A 9 27.27 61.45 -8.26
N PHE A 10 26.97 60.64 -7.26
CA PHE A 10 27.04 59.17 -7.35
C PHE A 10 25.87 58.66 -8.16
N LEU A 11 26.14 58.20 -9.40
CA LEU A 11 25.17 57.43 -10.20
C LEU A 11 25.11 56.00 -9.68
N VAL A 12 24.09 55.65 -8.89
CA VAL A 12 23.83 54.27 -8.52
C VAL A 12 23.19 53.57 -9.73
N LEU A 13 23.99 52.79 -10.44
CA LEU A 13 23.48 51.85 -11.45
C LEU A 13 22.74 50.73 -10.70
N CYS A 14 21.40 50.81 -10.64
CA CYS A 14 20.56 49.65 -10.33
C CYS A 14 20.66 48.65 -11.48
N VAL A 15 21.56 47.68 -11.38
CA VAL A 15 21.53 46.48 -12.21
C VAL A 15 20.37 45.64 -11.67
N PRO A 16 19.31 45.37 -12.47
CA PRO A 16 18.32 44.42 -12.04
C PRO A 16 18.98 43.07 -11.94
N PHE A 17 19.14 42.55 -10.73
CA PHE A 17 19.39 41.13 -10.54
C PHE A 17 18.16 40.40 -11.08
N ALA A 18 18.22 39.98 -12.32
CA ALA A 18 17.34 38.94 -12.83
C ALA A 18 17.68 37.69 -12.02
N PHE A 19 16.85 37.36 -11.02
CA PHE A 19 16.86 36.02 -10.45
C PHE A 19 16.65 35.06 -11.62
N ALA A 20 17.72 34.36 -11.99
CA ALA A 20 17.62 33.25 -12.89
C ALA A 20 16.63 32.26 -12.22
N GLN A 21 15.42 32.21 -12.75
CA GLN A 21 14.43 31.22 -12.34
C GLN A 21 15.09 29.86 -12.57
N SER A 22 15.41 29.15 -11.51
CA SER A 22 15.96 27.82 -11.63
C SER A 22 14.92 26.98 -12.39
N ASN A 23 15.27 26.53 -13.58
CA ASN A 23 14.44 25.63 -14.38
C ASN A 23 14.45 24.23 -13.76
N GLU A 24 14.06 24.14 -12.48
CA GLU A 24 13.90 22.85 -11.82
C GLU A 24 12.71 22.11 -12.40
N ILE A 25 12.93 20.86 -12.75
CA ILE A 25 11.93 19.99 -13.37
C ILE A 25 11.47 18.95 -12.35
N TYR A 26 10.16 18.88 -12.16
CA TYR A 26 9.52 18.00 -11.20
C TYR A 26 8.69 16.95 -11.96
N ILE A 27 9.27 15.75 -12.12
CA ILE A 27 8.60 14.59 -12.74
C ILE A 27 8.63 13.42 -11.76
N ILE A 28 7.51 12.73 -11.61
CA ILE A 28 7.38 11.43 -10.95
C ILE A 28 6.73 10.45 -11.91
N PRO A 29 7.32 9.27 -12.13
CA PRO A 29 8.62 8.80 -11.66
C PRO A 29 9.79 9.57 -12.27
N LYS A 30 10.93 9.61 -11.54
CA LYS A 30 12.14 10.32 -11.95
C LYS A 30 12.70 9.71 -13.23
N PRO A 31 12.90 10.52 -14.29
CA PRO A 31 13.55 10.04 -15.51
C PRO A 31 15.02 9.68 -15.29
N SER A 32 15.52 8.74 -16.09
CA SER A 32 16.90 8.24 -16.02
C SER A 32 17.93 9.34 -16.34
N TYR A 33 17.59 10.26 -17.25
CA TYR A 33 18.45 11.39 -17.60
C TYR A 33 17.62 12.64 -17.85
N VAL A 34 18.03 13.76 -17.27
CA VAL A 34 17.42 15.08 -17.47
C VAL A 34 18.54 16.13 -17.58
N ARG A 35 18.51 16.91 -18.65
CA ARG A 35 19.37 18.09 -18.81
C ARG A 35 18.50 19.29 -19.13
N THR A 36 18.46 20.27 -18.24
CA THR A 36 17.77 21.54 -18.48
C THR A 36 18.60 22.46 -19.36
N GLU A 37 17.91 23.23 -20.19
CA GLU A 37 18.50 24.19 -21.12
C GLU A 37 17.85 25.57 -20.94
N SER A 38 18.45 26.61 -21.50
CA SER A 38 17.89 27.97 -21.38
C SER A 38 16.67 28.15 -22.28
N GLY A 39 15.68 28.91 -21.78
CA GLY A 39 14.45 29.25 -22.49
C GLY A 39 13.30 28.29 -22.24
N ALA A 40 12.17 28.58 -22.89
CA ALA A 40 10.95 27.78 -22.79
C ALA A 40 10.15 27.82 -24.10
N PHE A 41 9.42 26.74 -24.35
CA PHE A 41 8.45 26.65 -25.45
C PHE A 41 7.11 27.23 -24.97
N ALA A 42 6.63 28.30 -25.61
CA ALA A 42 5.30 28.85 -25.32
C ALA A 42 4.22 27.97 -25.98
N LEU A 43 3.38 27.35 -25.18
CA LEU A 43 2.28 26.49 -25.59
C LEU A 43 0.99 27.33 -25.68
N ASN A 44 0.42 27.43 -26.88
CA ASN A 44 -0.79 28.21 -27.13
C ASN A 44 -1.63 27.61 -28.27
N ARG A 45 -2.75 28.25 -28.64
CA ARG A 45 -3.70 27.77 -29.66
C ARG A 45 -3.09 27.66 -31.09
N GLU A 46 -2.00 28.33 -31.34
CA GLU A 46 -1.29 28.29 -32.63
C GLU A 46 -0.31 27.11 -32.73
N THR A 47 -0.03 26.45 -31.58
CA THR A 47 0.83 25.28 -31.54
C THR A 47 0.22 24.11 -32.30
N LEU A 48 0.99 23.52 -33.23
CA LEU A 48 0.55 22.41 -34.09
C LEU A 48 1.12 21.08 -33.56
N LEU A 49 0.27 20.06 -33.48
CA LEU A 49 0.67 18.69 -33.21
C LEU A 49 0.99 17.98 -34.53
N LEU A 50 2.23 17.52 -34.72
CA LEU A 50 2.66 16.85 -35.92
C LEU A 50 2.66 15.34 -35.72
N ALA A 51 1.90 14.61 -36.54
CA ALA A 51 1.75 13.17 -36.48
C ALA A 51 1.53 12.55 -37.85
N LYS A 52 2.35 11.57 -38.24
CA LYS A 52 2.32 10.93 -39.58
C LYS A 52 1.80 9.50 -39.51
N SER A 53 2.45 8.64 -38.66
CA SER A 53 2.08 7.24 -38.49
C SER A 53 0.78 7.07 -37.69
N ALA A 54 0.25 5.86 -37.66
CA ALA A 54 -0.92 5.55 -36.84
C ALA A 54 -0.62 5.74 -35.35
N MET A 55 0.56 5.30 -34.86
CA MET A 55 1.01 5.49 -33.50
C MET A 55 1.15 6.96 -33.13
N GLU A 56 1.82 7.76 -33.99
CA GLU A 56 1.99 9.20 -33.76
C GLU A 56 0.62 9.92 -33.67
N LYS A 57 -0.35 9.54 -34.51
CA LYS A 57 -1.70 10.13 -34.51
C LYS A 57 -2.46 9.77 -33.22
N SER A 58 -2.44 8.51 -32.81
CA SER A 58 -3.06 8.08 -31.56
C SER A 58 -2.46 8.83 -30.35
N THR A 59 -1.13 8.99 -30.33
CA THR A 59 -0.43 9.76 -29.30
C THR A 59 -0.81 11.24 -29.31
N ALA A 60 -0.90 11.84 -30.50
CA ALA A 60 -1.31 13.24 -30.66
C ALA A 60 -2.75 13.47 -30.17
N GLU A 61 -3.66 12.54 -30.42
CA GLU A 61 -5.03 12.58 -29.88
C GLU A 61 -5.03 12.46 -28.35
N SER A 62 -4.28 11.53 -27.78
CA SER A 62 -4.14 11.38 -26.33
C SER A 62 -3.55 12.66 -25.69
N PHE A 63 -2.49 13.21 -26.25
CA PHE A 63 -1.90 14.46 -25.77
C PHE A 63 -2.89 15.63 -25.84
N ARG A 64 -3.60 15.78 -26.98
CA ARG A 64 -4.65 16.79 -27.16
C ARG A 64 -5.75 16.65 -26.11
N TYR A 65 -6.21 15.42 -25.84
CA TYR A 65 -7.21 15.15 -24.82
C TYR A 65 -6.75 15.62 -23.44
N TYR A 66 -5.54 15.26 -23.01
CA TYR A 66 -5.02 15.67 -21.71
C TYR A 66 -4.75 17.18 -21.60
N VAL A 67 -4.25 17.80 -22.65
CA VAL A 67 -4.05 19.26 -22.68
C VAL A 67 -5.39 20.01 -22.63
N GLN A 68 -6.40 19.54 -23.35
CA GLN A 68 -7.75 20.09 -23.28
C GLN A 68 -8.35 19.91 -21.86
N LYS A 69 -8.25 18.70 -21.29
CA LYS A 69 -8.78 18.37 -19.97
C LYS A 69 -8.12 19.18 -18.85
N ASN A 70 -6.79 19.31 -18.86
CA ASN A 70 -6.03 19.89 -17.75
C ASN A 70 -5.84 21.41 -17.87
N PHE A 71 -5.84 21.95 -19.09
CA PHE A 71 -5.47 23.35 -19.37
C PHE A 71 -6.50 24.10 -20.22
N GLY A 72 -7.57 23.45 -20.67
CA GLY A 72 -8.61 24.07 -21.50
C GLY A 72 -8.15 24.43 -22.93
N LEU A 73 -6.98 23.92 -23.36
CA LEU A 73 -6.37 24.28 -24.64
C LEU A 73 -6.59 23.18 -25.69
N ASN A 74 -7.31 23.49 -26.77
CA ASN A 74 -7.51 22.56 -27.89
C ASN A 74 -6.47 22.82 -29.00
N LEU A 75 -5.69 21.78 -29.36
CA LEU A 75 -4.59 21.86 -30.31
C LEU A 75 -4.93 21.17 -31.64
N LYS A 76 -4.42 21.71 -32.76
CA LYS A 76 -4.66 21.17 -34.09
C LYS A 76 -3.64 20.09 -34.45
N ILE A 77 -4.11 18.92 -34.87
CA ILE A 77 -3.28 17.82 -35.39
C ILE A 77 -3.09 18.00 -36.91
N VAL A 78 -1.84 17.89 -37.36
CA VAL A 78 -1.42 18.03 -38.75
C VAL A 78 -0.62 16.83 -39.21
N SER A 79 -1.11 16.11 -40.24
CA SER A 79 -0.42 14.94 -40.80
C SER A 79 0.47 15.29 -42.01
N ASN A 80 0.13 16.36 -42.75
CA ASN A 80 0.93 16.83 -43.89
C ASN A 80 1.97 17.88 -43.47
N VAL A 81 3.10 17.41 -42.95
CA VAL A 81 4.18 18.23 -42.38
C VAL A 81 4.84 19.14 -43.44
N LYS A 82 4.80 18.79 -44.75
CA LYS A 82 5.38 19.59 -45.81
C LYS A 82 4.69 20.97 -45.99
N LYS A 83 3.45 21.11 -45.52
CA LYS A 83 2.68 22.36 -45.55
C LYS A 83 2.85 23.24 -44.32
N VAL A 84 3.65 22.80 -43.32
CA VAL A 84 3.83 23.55 -42.08
C VAL A 84 4.98 24.55 -42.25
N SER A 85 4.73 25.81 -41.89
CA SER A 85 5.75 26.86 -41.90
C SER A 85 6.92 26.51 -40.97
N ARG A 86 8.14 26.77 -41.39
CA ARG A 86 9.35 26.60 -40.57
C ARG A 86 9.35 27.49 -39.30
N ARG A 87 8.52 28.52 -39.26
CA ARG A 87 8.36 29.41 -38.09
C ARG A 87 7.25 28.95 -37.13
N ALA A 88 6.46 27.95 -37.52
CA ALA A 88 5.39 27.45 -36.65
C ALA A 88 5.95 26.74 -35.41
N LYS A 89 5.35 27.02 -34.29
CA LYS A 89 5.61 26.27 -33.03
C LYS A 89 4.97 24.88 -33.11
N THR A 90 5.75 23.86 -32.92
CA THR A 90 5.29 22.48 -33.15
C THR A 90 5.64 21.54 -32.02
N ILE A 91 4.74 20.59 -31.74
CA ILE A 91 5.00 19.40 -30.95
C ILE A 91 4.91 18.21 -31.88
N SER A 92 6.00 17.47 -32.03
CA SER A 92 6.13 16.34 -32.96
C SER A 92 6.21 15.03 -32.16
N PHE A 93 5.42 14.06 -32.57
CA PHE A 93 5.55 12.68 -32.11
C PHE A 93 6.30 11.92 -33.20
N ILE A 94 7.38 11.21 -32.81
CA ILE A 94 8.31 10.64 -33.78
C ILE A 94 8.53 9.18 -33.49
N GLU A 95 8.16 8.33 -34.45
CA GLU A 95 8.44 6.91 -34.47
C GLU A 95 9.70 6.65 -35.33
N PRO A 96 10.88 6.34 -34.71
CA PRO A 96 12.09 5.99 -35.46
C PRO A 96 11.90 4.71 -36.26
N LYS A 97 12.43 4.67 -37.49
CA LYS A 97 12.24 3.49 -38.38
C LYS A 97 13.29 2.40 -38.18
N ASP A 98 14.47 2.78 -37.73
CA ASP A 98 15.66 1.92 -37.79
C ASP A 98 16.05 1.29 -36.45
N TYR A 99 15.26 1.49 -35.41
CA TYR A 99 15.54 0.96 -34.07
C TYR A 99 14.26 0.51 -33.37
N ILE A 100 14.22 -0.73 -32.89
CA ILE A 100 13.09 -1.27 -32.08
C ILE A 100 13.63 -1.58 -30.71
N ASP A 101 13.21 -0.79 -29.72
CA ASP A 101 13.45 -1.08 -28.32
C ASP A 101 12.32 -1.99 -27.78
N LYS A 102 12.70 -3.06 -27.08
CA LYS A 102 11.75 -3.96 -26.42
C LYS A 102 11.31 -3.45 -25.03
N VAL A 103 12.00 -2.43 -24.53
CA VAL A 103 11.72 -1.80 -23.24
C VAL A 103 10.85 -0.57 -23.44
N THR A 104 9.94 -0.28 -22.52
CA THR A 104 9.19 0.98 -22.51
C THR A 104 10.16 2.13 -22.29
N SER A 105 10.52 2.83 -23.37
CA SER A 105 11.48 3.93 -23.40
C SER A 105 11.00 5.09 -24.24
N TYR A 106 11.47 6.30 -23.92
CA TYR A 106 11.17 7.51 -24.69
C TYR A 106 12.26 8.56 -24.53
N GLN A 107 12.26 9.52 -25.49
CA GLN A 107 13.05 10.73 -25.41
C GLN A 107 12.15 11.97 -25.55
N ILE A 108 12.48 13.04 -24.84
CA ILE A 108 11.85 14.36 -25.00
C ILE A 108 12.95 15.37 -25.30
N ARG A 109 12.72 16.22 -26.30
CA ARG A 109 13.58 17.35 -26.63
C ARG A 109 12.71 18.60 -26.76
N VAL A 110 12.93 19.56 -25.88
CA VAL A 110 12.22 20.84 -25.86
C VAL A 110 13.17 21.98 -26.16
N THR A 111 12.85 22.77 -27.16
CA THR A 111 13.51 24.02 -27.51
C THR A 111 12.49 25.16 -27.50
N PRO A 112 12.87 26.44 -27.54
CA PRO A 112 11.91 27.54 -27.61
C PRO A 112 10.97 27.50 -28.81
N THR A 113 11.30 26.73 -29.86
CA THR A 113 10.53 26.67 -31.13
C THR A 113 9.86 25.32 -31.39
N SER A 114 10.32 24.25 -30.75
CA SER A 114 9.83 22.91 -31.05
C SER A 114 9.90 21.99 -29.84
N VAL A 115 8.95 21.05 -29.76
CA VAL A 115 8.96 19.92 -28.83
C VAL A 115 8.94 18.63 -29.66
N GLN A 116 9.75 17.66 -29.26
CA GLN A 116 9.76 16.32 -29.84
C GLN A 116 9.58 15.27 -28.74
N VAL A 117 8.67 14.33 -28.93
CA VAL A 117 8.53 13.11 -28.16
C VAL A 117 8.85 11.94 -29.10
N ILE A 118 9.83 11.15 -28.75
CA ILE A 118 10.40 10.11 -29.60
C ILE A 118 10.31 8.77 -28.87
N SER A 119 9.73 7.76 -29.50
CA SER A 119 9.71 6.39 -29.00
C SER A 119 9.48 5.39 -30.13
N THR A 120 9.97 4.18 -29.95
CA THR A 120 9.81 3.06 -30.90
C THR A 120 8.58 2.21 -30.63
N ASN A 121 7.91 2.43 -29.50
CA ASN A 121 6.70 1.68 -29.14
C ASN A 121 5.62 2.59 -28.52
N PRO A 122 4.34 2.17 -28.62
CA PRO A 122 3.21 2.99 -28.14
C PRO A 122 3.28 3.31 -26.64
N ASP A 123 3.73 2.37 -25.80
CA ASP A 123 3.79 2.54 -24.33
C ASP A 123 4.86 3.56 -23.91
N GLY A 124 5.99 3.54 -24.63
CA GLY A 124 7.04 4.55 -24.46
C GLY A 124 6.58 5.91 -24.90
N MET A 125 5.89 6.00 -26.05
CA MET A 125 5.35 7.25 -26.56
C MET A 125 4.33 7.84 -25.57
N PHE A 126 3.41 7.01 -25.04
CA PHE A 126 2.44 7.42 -24.03
C PHE A 126 3.13 7.87 -22.72
N SER A 127 4.14 7.12 -22.26
CA SER A 127 4.92 7.49 -21.07
C SER A 127 5.64 8.83 -21.26
N GLY A 128 6.12 9.11 -22.48
CA GLY A 128 6.74 10.37 -22.84
C GLY A 128 5.76 11.55 -22.75
N ILE A 129 4.52 11.40 -23.25
CA ILE A 129 3.53 12.48 -23.11
C ILE A 129 3.11 12.69 -21.65
N GLN A 130 3.08 11.67 -20.81
CA GLN A 130 2.80 11.84 -19.38
C GLN A 130 3.90 12.65 -18.68
N SER A 131 5.16 12.44 -19.04
CA SER A 131 6.27 13.26 -18.54
C SER A 131 6.20 14.70 -19.09
N LEU A 132 5.88 14.86 -20.37
CA LEU A 132 5.72 16.20 -20.97
C LEU A 132 4.60 16.99 -20.29
N LEU A 133 3.47 16.36 -19.99
CA LEU A 133 2.35 16.98 -19.27
C LEU A 133 2.73 17.43 -17.86
N GLN A 134 3.63 16.71 -17.19
CA GLN A 134 4.09 17.07 -15.84
C GLN A 134 5.00 18.31 -15.82
N ILE A 135 5.60 18.70 -16.93
CA ILE A 135 6.48 19.87 -17.02
C ILE A 135 5.84 21.08 -17.69
N ILE A 136 4.53 21.02 -18.00
CA ILE A 136 3.81 22.21 -18.45
C ILE A 136 3.58 23.12 -17.24
N ASP A 137 4.15 24.32 -17.33
CA ASP A 137 3.98 25.39 -16.33
C ASP A 137 2.83 26.30 -16.71
N VAL A 138 2.13 26.79 -15.69
CA VAL A 138 1.06 27.78 -15.81
C VAL A 138 1.54 29.08 -15.15
N GLY A 139 1.78 30.09 -15.94
CA GLY A 139 2.15 31.42 -15.47
C GLY A 139 1.04 32.08 -14.65
N SER A 140 1.37 33.12 -13.92
CA SER A 140 0.40 33.89 -13.13
C SER A 140 -0.67 34.59 -13.99
N ASP A 141 -0.38 34.81 -15.27
CA ASP A 141 -1.28 35.34 -16.31
C ASP A 141 -2.07 34.23 -17.03
N GLY A 142 -1.89 32.96 -16.64
CA GLY A 142 -2.50 31.81 -17.30
C GLY A 142 -1.78 31.33 -18.55
N ALA A 143 -0.67 31.95 -18.97
CA ALA A 143 0.13 31.49 -20.11
C ALA A 143 0.77 30.12 -19.81
N LEU A 144 0.75 29.24 -20.82
CA LEU A 144 1.35 27.91 -20.71
C LEU A 144 2.75 27.91 -21.33
N SER A 145 3.69 27.31 -20.62
CA SER A 145 5.06 27.14 -21.11
C SER A 145 5.62 25.77 -20.77
N ILE A 146 6.59 25.31 -21.54
CA ILE A 146 7.33 24.08 -21.32
C ILE A 146 8.81 24.44 -21.27
N PRO A 147 9.52 24.23 -20.16
CA PRO A 147 10.94 24.57 -20.03
C PRO A 147 11.77 23.79 -21.06
N SER A 148 12.80 24.44 -21.62
CA SER A 148 13.73 23.79 -22.54
C SER A 148 14.51 22.69 -21.81
N VAL A 149 14.42 21.45 -22.32
CA VAL A 149 14.95 20.26 -21.64
C VAL A 149 15.22 19.12 -22.63
N ALA A 150 16.22 18.33 -22.32
CA ALA A 150 16.44 17.01 -22.90
C ALA A 150 16.20 15.94 -21.83
N ILE A 151 15.34 14.98 -22.13
CA ILE A 151 15.03 13.83 -21.27
C ILE A 151 15.26 12.55 -22.08
N ASP A 152 15.96 11.57 -21.47
CA ASP A 152 16.06 10.20 -21.95
C ASP A 152 15.62 9.28 -20.80
N ASP A 153 14.68 8.38 -21.06
CA ASP A 153 14.05 7.62 -19.99
C ASP A 153 13.60 6.23 -20.43
N SER A 154 13.63 5.28 -19.48
CA SER A 154 13.17 3.92 -19.72
C SER A 154 12.71 3.25 -18.42
N ALA A 155 11.71 2.38 -18.52
CA ALA A 155 11.19 1.62 -17.39
C ALA A 155 12.19 0.54 -16.95
N ARG A 156 12.36 0.38 -15.65
CA ARG A 156 13.14 -0.71 -15.05
C ARG A 156 12.41 -2.05 -15.11
N PHE A 157 11.12 -2.05 -14.76
CA PHE A 157 10.29 -3.27 -14.73
C PHE A 157 9.22 -3.27 -15.80
N HIS A 158 8.97 -4.46 -16.37
CA HIS A 158 7.88 -4.65 -17.32
C HIS A 158 6.51 -4.54 -16.66
N TYR A 159 6.33 -5.19 -15.49
CA TYR A 159 5.08 -5.15 -14.73
C TYR A 159 5.13 -4.05 -13.67
N ARG A 160 4.22 -3.09 -13.74
CA ARG A 160 4.07 -1.99 -12.79
C ARG A 160 2.59 -1.88 -12.44
N GLY A 161 2.19 -2.55 -11.35
CA GLY A 161 0.80 -2.82 -11.04
C GLY A 161 0.22 -2.00 -9.90
N MET A 162 -1.10 -1.82 -9.96
CA MET A 162 -1.94 -1.44 -8.83
C MET A 162 -3.14 -2.38 -8.77
N HIS A 163 -3.45 -2.86 -7.57
CA HIS A 163 -4.65 -3.64 -7.29
C HIS A 163 -5.73 -2.77 -6.66
N LEU A 164 -6.98 -3.07 -6.96
CA LEU A 164 -8.15 -2.48 -6.30
C LEU A 164 -9.20 -3.54 -6.02
N ASP A 165 -9.46 -3.77 -4.73
CA ASP A 165 -10.57 -4.56 -4.25
C ASP A 165 -11.87 -3.76 -4.38
N VAL A 166 -12.82 -4.30 -5.15
CA VAL A 166 -14.17 -3.76 -5.27
C VAL A 166 -15.23 -4.72 -4.71
N ALA A 167 -14.76 -5.84 -4.15
CA ALA A 167 -15.63 -6.90 -3.62
C ALA A 167 -16.05 -6.63 -2.18
N ARG A 168 -15.11 -6.22 -1.29
CA ARG A 168 -15.44 -5.84 0.09
C ARG A 168 -16.30 -4.58 0.12
N HIS A 169 -15.89 -3.53 -0.62
CA HIS A 169 -16.73 -2.35 -0.84
C HIS A 169 -16.79 -1.99 -2.33
N PHE A 170 -17.99 -2.10 -2.90
CA PHE A 170 -18.24 -1.81 -4.32
C PHE A 170 -17.90 -0.35 -4.66
N GLN A 171 -17.23 -0.14 -5.78
CA GLN A 171 -16.86 1.18 -6.28
C GLN A 171 -17.49 1.42 -7.66
N PRO A 172 -18.07 2.61 -7.94
CA PRO A 172 -18.69 2.89 -9.22
C PRO A 172 -17.67 2.98 -10.36
N VAL A 173 -18.13 2.75 -11.60
CA VAL A 173 -17.32 2.80 -12.83
C VAL A 173 -16.53 4.10 -12.95
N GLU A 174 -17.12 5.22 -12.57
CA GLU A 174 -16.51 6.56 -12.62
C GLU A 174 -15.26 6.63 -11.73
N PHE A 175 -15.31 6.02 -10.54
CA PHE A 175 -14.13 5.97 -9.67
C PHE A 175 -13.06 5.03 -10.22
N VAL A 176 -13.45 3.87 -10.75
CA VAL A 176 -12.49 2.94 -11.39
C VAL A 176 -11.76 3.64 -12.56
N LYS A 177 -12.49 4.38 -13.38
CA LYS A 177 -11.87 5.19 -14.46
C LYS A 177 -10.96 6.30 -13.94
N LYS A 178 -11.36 7.00 -12.86
CA LYS A 178 -10.51 8.00 -12.20
C LYS A 178 -9.22 7.36 -11.68
N PHE A 179 -9.30 6.18 -11.09
CA PHE A 179 -8.14 5.43 -10.61
C PHE A 179 -7.20 5.03 -11.75
N ILE A 180 -7.75 4.55 -12.88
CA ILE A 180 -7.01 4.25 -14.11
C ILE A 180 -6.31 5.51 -14.66
N ASP A 181 -6.97 6.68 -14.66
CA ASP A 181 -6.34 7.95 -15.06
C ASP A 181 -5.11 8.28 -14.20
N GLN A 182 -5.21 8.06 -12.88
CA GLN A 182 -4.09 8.28 -11.96
C GLN A 182 -2.95 7.27 -12.21
N MET A 183 -3.28 6.01 -12.43
CA MET A 183 -2.29 4.99 -12.79
C MET A 183 -1.53 5.38 -14.07
N ALA A 184 -2.23 5.78 -15.11
CA ALA A 184 -1.67 6.21 -16.40
C ALA A 184 -0.72 7.40 -16.24
N GLN A 185 -1.12 8.42 -15.47
CA GLN A 185 -0.34 9.63 -15.22
C GLN A 185 1.02 9.32 -14.58
N TYR A 186 1.09 8.28 -13.75
CA TYR A 186 2.31 7.85 -13.06
C TYR A 186 2.92 6.57 -13.63
N LYS A 187 2.63 6.25 -14.91
CA LYS A 187 3.26 5.20 -15.73
C LYS A 187 3.09 3.77 -15.20
N PHE A 188 2.03 3.47 -14.46
CA PHE A 188 1.58 2.10 -14.23
C PHE A 188 0.98 1.55 -15.52
N ASN A 189 1.08 0.22 -15.71
CA ASN A 189 0.60 -0.42 -16.94
C ASN A 189 -0.24 -1.68 -16.69
N TYR A 190 -0.42 -2.12 -15.45
CA TYR A 190 -1.30 -3.22 -15.09
C TYR A 190 -2.26 -2.80 -13.98
N PHE A 191 -3.55 -2.96 -14.24
CA PHE A 191 -4.61 -2.77 -13.27
C PHE A 191 -5.16 -4.14 -12.85
N HIS A 192 -4.87 -4.57 -11.63
CA HIS A 192 -5.39 -5.80 -11.05
C HIS A 192 -6.74 -5.49 -10.40
N TRP A 193 -7.82 -5.97 -11.02
CA TRP A 193 -9.19 -5.71 -10.61
C TRP A 193 -9.75 -6.90 -9.86
N HIS A 194 -9.84 -6.80 -8.52
CA HIS A 194 -10.31 -7.85 -7.63
C HIS A 194 -11.84 -7.82 -7.57
N LEU A 195 -12.47 -8.74 -8.32
CA LEU A 195 -13.90 -8.71 -8.65
C LEU A 195 -14.77 -9.63 -7.81
N THR A 196 -14.18 -10.59 -7.09
CA THR A 196 -14.95 -11.61 -6.36
C THR A 196 -14.32 -11.91 -5.02
N GLU A 197 -15.17 -12.11 -4.00
CA GLU A 197 -14.77 -12.34 -2.62
C GLU A 197 -15.92 -12.91 -1.78
N ASP A 198 -15.67 -13.32 -0.55
CA ASP A 198 -16.67 -13.80 0.41
C ASP A 198 -17.80 -12.81 0.66
N GLN A 199 -17.52 -11.51 0.59
CA GLN A 199 -18.45 -10.42 0.86
C GLN A 199 -19.14 -9.86 -0.38
N GLY A 200 -18.77 -10.36 -1.58
CA GLY A 200 -19.45 -9.93 -2.78
C GLY A 200 -18.86 -10.42 -4.09
N TRP A 201 -19.72 -10.77 -5.01
CA TRP A 201 -19.43 -11.09 -6.40
C TRP A 201 -19.77 -9.90 -7.30
N ARG A 202 -18.82 -9.33 -8.04
CA ARG A 202 -18.97 -8.03 -8.71
C ARG A 202 -18.98 -8.07 -10.24
N ILE A 203 -18.80 -9.22 -10.86
CA ILE A 203 -18.80 -9.39 -12.32
C ILE A 203 -20.04 -10.14 -12.79
N GLU A 204 -20.75 -9.59 -13.78
CA GLU A 204 -21.91 -10.27 -14.40
C GLU A 204 -21.43 -11.46 -15.23
N ILE A 205 -21.96 -12.66 -14.92
CA ILE A 205 -21.81 -13.89 -15.69
C ILE A 205 -23.20 -14.30 -16.18
N LYS A 206 -23.46 -14.12 -17.47
CA LYS A 206 -24.81 -14.30 -18.04
C LYS A 206 -25.32 -15.73 -17.90
N LYS A 207 -24.43 -16.72 -17.97
CA LYS A 207 -24.77 -18.12 -17.78
C LYS A 207 -25.17 -18.44 -16.33
N TYR A 208 -24.69 -17.66 -15.37
CA TYR A 208 -24.93 -17.87 -13.94
C TYR A 208 -25.45 -16.60 -13.25
N PRO A 209 -26.69 -16.15 -13.56
CA PRO A 209 -27.19 -14.84 -13.12
C PRO A 209 -27.31 -14.68 -11.60
N ARG A 210 -27.51 -15.78 -10.85
CA ARG A 210 -27.57 -15.74 -9.39
C ARG A 210 -26.27 -15.26 -8.73
N LEU A 211 -25.12 -15.35 -9.43
CA LEU A 211 -23.87 -14.78 -8.94
C LEU A 211 -24.01 -13.27 -8.64
N THR A 212 -24.75 -12.54 -9.47
CA THR A 212 -25.03 -11.11 -9.24
C THR A 212 -26.34 -10.87 -8.53
N GLU A 213 -27.37 -11.69 -8.72
CA GLU A 213 -28.66 -11.54 -8.03
C GLU A 213 -28.54 -11.78 -6.51
N VAL A 214 -27.76 -12.78 -6.10
CA VAL A 214 -27.55 -13.20 -4.70
C VAL A 214 -26.17 -12.78 -4.22
N GLY A 215 -25.11 -13.21 -4.93
CA GLY A 215 -23.73 -13.03 -4.50
C GLY A 215 -23.24 -11.58 -4.46
N SER A 216 -23.90 -10.65 -5.15
CA SER A 216 -23.51 -9.24 -5.14
C SER A 216 -24.01 -8.44 -3.95
N ARG A 217 -24.80 -9.04 -3.05
CA ARG A 217 -25.51 -8.33 -1.98
C ARG A 217 -25.29 -8.98 -0.63
N ARG A 218 -25.11 -8.16 0.41
CA ARG A 218 -25.12 -8.57 1.81
C ARG A 218 -26.05 -7.67 2.63
N PRO A 219 -26.69 -8.17 3.72
CA PRO A 219 -27.69 -7.41 4.47
C PRO A 219 -27.13 -6.23 5.24
N GLU A 220 -25.87 -6.31 5.67
CA GLU A 220 -25.19 -5.29 6.46
C GLU A 220 -23.68 -5.47 6.37
N THR A 221 -22.92 -4.53 6.95
CA THR A 221 -21.46 -4.63 7.07
C THR A 221 -21.05 -4.43 8.53
N MET A 222 -20.10 -5.19 8.99
CA MET A 222 -19.52 -5.01 10.32
C MET A 222 -19.04 -3.58 10.54
N VAL A 223 -19.40 -2.99 11.69
CA VAL A 223 -18.94 -1.66 12.11
C VAL A 223 -17.55 -1.77 12.71
N ASP A 224 -16.61 -0.96 12.23
CA ASP A 224 -15.22 -0.91 12.70
C ASP A 224 -14.58 -2.31 12.76
N ARG A 225 -14.15 -2.75 13.95
CA ARG A 225 -13.53 -4.05 14.21
C ARG A 225 -14.32 -4.84 15.27
N ASN A 226 -15.64 -4.70 15.24
CA ASN A 226 -16.51 -5.34 16.22
C ASN A 226 -16.85 -6.78 15.83
N PHE A 227 -15.87 -7.67 15.91
CA PHE A 227 -16.05 -9.10 15.66
C PHE A 227 -16.74 -9.83 16.80
N SER A 228 -16.44 -9.44 18.07
CA SER A 228 -16.99 -10.10 19.25
C SER A 228 -17.14 -9.11 20.41
N PRO A 229 -18.37 -8.73 20.79
CA PRO A 229 -19.60 -9.09 20.08
C PRO A 229 -19.65 -8.50 18.68
N TYR A 230 -20.30 -9.22 17.75
CA TYR A 230 -20.53 -8.70 16.40
C TYR A 230 -21.50 -7.52 16.44
N ILE A 231 -21.16 -6.46 15.70
CA ILE A 231 -22.03 -5.29 15.51
C ILE A 231 -22.06 -4.96 14.02
N GLY A 232 -23.21 -5.14 13.38
CA GLY A 232 -23.47 -4.72 12.02
C GLY A 232 -23.99 -3.29 11.94
N ASP A 233 -23.87 -2.65 10.78
CA ASP A 233 -24.38 -1.29 10.55
C ASP A 233 -25.86 -1.28 10.14
N GLY A 234 -26.49 -2.44 9.94
CA GLY A 234 -27.87 -2.60 9.52
C GLY A 234 -28.15 -2.04 8.12
N ILE A 235 -27.12 -1.72 7.32
CA ILE A 235 -27.26 -1.09 6.00
C ILE A 235 -26.91 -2.10 4.91
N PRO A 236 -27.87 -2.49 4.04
CA PRO A 236 -27.58 -3.36 2.91
C PRO A 236 -26.48 -2.79 2.01
N HIS A 237 -25.50 -3.63 1.67
CA HIS A 237 -24.43 -3.28 0.75
C HIS A 237 -24.47 -4.18 -0.48
N GLY A 238 -24.28 -3.60 -1.67
CA GLY A 238 -24.28 -4.37 -2.92
C GLY A 238 -23.88 -3.54 -4.13
N GLY A 239 -23.76 -4.23 -5.25
CA GLY A 239 -23.39 -3.68 -6.53
C GLY A 239 -22.61 -4.69 -7.37
N PHE A 240 -22.66 -4.55 -8.67
CA PHE A 240 -21.87 -5.33 -9.62
C PHE A 240 -21.69 -4.55 -10.92
N TYR A 241 -20.78 -4.97 -11.75
CA TYR A 241 -20.57 -4.43 -13.07
C TYR A 241 -21.23 -5.33 -14.11
N THR A 242 -22.05 -4.73 -15.00
CA THR A 242 -22.55 -5.43 -16.18
C THR A 242 -21.40 -5.71 -17.15
N GLN A 243 -21.58 -6.67 -18.04
CA GLN A 243 -20.56 -6.97 -19.06
C GLN A 243 -20.24 -5.75 -19.94
N GLU A 244 -21.23 -4.91 -20.20
CA GLU A 244 -21.07 -3.66 -20.93
C GLU A 244 -20.20 -2.65 -20.17
N GLN A 245 -20.41 -2.50 -18.86
CA GLN A 245 -19.57 -1.65 -18.00
C GLN A 245 -18.12 -2.18 -17.90
N ILE A 246 -17.94 -3.51 -17.83
CA ILE A 246 -16.62 -4.14 -17.85
C ILE A 246 -15.89 -3.79 -19.16
N LYS A 247 -16.56 -4.00 -20.31
CA LYS A 247 -15.98 -3.67 -21.62
C LYS A 247 -15.64 -2.19 -21.74
N GLU A 248 -16.48 -1.31 -21.20
CA GLU A 248 -16.24 0.13 -21.15
C GLU A 248 -14.96 0.45 -20.34
N VAL A 249 -14.78 -0.14 -19.17
CA VAL A 249 -13.57 0.05 -18.34
C VAL A 249 -12.33 -0.52 -19.01
N VAL A 250 -12.42 -1.71 -19.64
CA VAL A 250 -11.29 -2.34 -20.35
C VAL A 250 -10.87 -1.49 -21.55
N ALA A 251 -11.82 -0.99 -22.34
CA ALA A 251 -11.53 -0.09 -23.46
C ALA A 251 -10.90 1.22 -22.96
N TYR A 252 -11.42 1.80 -21.88
CA TYR A 252 -10.91 3.02 -21.27
C TYR A 252 -9.47 2.85 -20.76
N ALA A 253 -9.14 1.71 -20.15
CA ALA A 253 -7.80 1.37 -19.71
C ALA A 253 -6.84 1.19 -20.90
N LYS A 254 -7.29 0.50 -21.95
CA LYS A 254 -6.50 0.28 -23.18
C LYS A 254 -6.06 1.59 -23.86
N GLU A 255 -6.94 2.58 -23.93
CA GLU A 255 -6.59 3.92 -24.43
C GLU A 255 -5.51 4.61 -23.61
N ARG A 256 -5.29 4.16 -22.37
CA ARG A 256 -4.30 4.66 -21.41
C ARG A 256 -3.09 3.74 -21.25
N HIS A 257 -2.95 2.77 -22.17
CA HIS A 257 -1.87 1.78 -22.15
C HIS A 257 -1.82 0.97 -20.83
N ILE A 258 -3.00 0.69 -20.26
CA ILE A 258 -3.14 -0.14 -19.05
C ILE A 258 -3.88 -1.41 -19.42
N THR A 259 -3.25 -2.54 -19.12
CA THR A 259 -3.87 -3.87 -19.20
C THR A 259 -4.61 -4.17 -17.90
N VAL A 260 -5.89 -4.55 -18.01
CA VAL A 260 -6.70 -4.93 -16.85
C VAL A 260 -6.60 -6.43 -16.63
N ILE A 261 -6.18 -6.86 -15.45
CA ILE A 261 -6.13 -8.25 -15.02
C ILE A 261 -7.33 -8.51 -14.11
N PRO A 262 -8.32 -9.32 -14.52
CA PRO A 262 -9.41 -9.70 -13.65
C PRO A 262 -8.96 -10.77 -12.66
N GLU A 263 -9.45 -10.68 -11.41
CA GLU A 263 -9.33 -11.73 -10.41
C GLU A 263 -10.67 -12.38 -10.14
N ILE A 264 -10.70 -13.72 -10.22
CA ILE A 264 -11.80 -14.59 -9.85
C ILE A 264 -11.28 -15.55 -8.80
N GLU A 265 -11.70 -15.38 -7.57
CA GLU A 265 -11.24 -16.16 -6.43
C GLU A 265 -11.67 -17.63 -6.50
N LEU A 266 -10.71 -18.51 -6.36
CA LEU A 266 -10.86 -19.96 -6.24
C LEU A 266 -9.60 -20.61 -5.65
N PRO A 267 -9.70 -21.75 -4.95
CA PRO A 267 -10.94 -22.38 -4.48
C PRO A 267 -11.49 -21.79 -3.18
N GLY A 268 -10.73 -20.90 -2.49
CA GLY A 268 -11.14 -20.14 -1.31
C GLY A 268 -11.90 -18.87 -1.66
N HIS A 269 -12.20 -18.05 -0.64
CA HIS A 269 -12.93 -16.79 -0.76
C HIS A 269 -14.20 -16.90 -1.62
N ALA A 270 -14.91 -18.03 -1.44
CA ALA A 270 -15.98 -18.47 -2.32
C ALA A 270 -17.39 -18.28 -1.73
N SER A 271 -17.51 -17.70 -0.51
CA SER A 271 -18.81 -17.65 0.21
C SER A 271 -19.91 -16.98 -0.61
N ALA A 272 -19.63 -15.88 -1.31
CA ALA A 272 -20.63 -15.20 -2.13
C ALA A 272 -21.08 -16.04 -3.34
N ALA A 273 -20.18 -16.75 -3.98
CA ALA A 273 -20.49 -17.66 -5.09
C ALA A 273 -21.29 -18.87 -4.59
N LEU A 274 -20.90 -19.45 -3.44
CA LEU A 274 -21.58 -20.60 -2.84
C LEU A 274 -22.93 -20.22 -2.24
N ALA A 275 -23.13 -18.99 -1.76
CA ALA A 275 -24.45 -18.49 -1.40
C ALA A 275 -25.41 -18.44 -2.61
N ALA A 276 -24.87 -18.14 -3.80
CA ALA A 276 -25.65 -18.16 -5.04
C ALA A 276 -25.89 -19.59 -5.58
N TYR A 277 -24.90 -20.47 -5.48
CA TYR A 277 -24.88 -21.81 -6.04
C TYR A 277 -24.28 -22.81 -5.04
N PRO A 278 -25.03 -23.19 -3.98
CA PRO A 278 -24.54 -24.02 -2.87
C PRO A 278 -24.09 -25.44 -3.29
N GLN A 279 -24.56 -25.95 -4.42
CA GLN A 279 -24.19 -27.25 -4.95
C GLN A 279 -22.71 -27.38 -5.34
N PHE A 280 -21.99 -26.26 -5.48
CA PHE A 280 -20.54 -26.26 -5.77
C PHE A 280 -19.66 -26.29 -4.52
N GLY A 281 -20.26 -26.20 -3.33
CA GLY A 281 -19.57 -26.43 -2.04
C GLY A 281 -19.51 -27.92 -1.68
N CYS A 282 -18.62 -28.29 -0.76
CA CYS A 282 -18.45 -29.68 -0.34
C CYS A 282 -19.48 -30.16 0.70
N LYS A 283 -20.30 -29.28 1.24
CA LYS A 283 -21.32 -29.60 2.25
C LYS A 283 -22.72 -29.30 1.72
N THR A 284 -23.56 -30.31 1.63
CA THR A 284 -24.94 -30.19 1.09
C THR A 284 -25.94 -29.74 2.14
N ASP A 285 -25.67 -29.93 3.41
CA ASP A 285 -26.48 -29.57 4.58
C ASP A 285 -26.01 -28.27 5.26
N TYR A 286 -25.16 -27.49 4.59
CA TYR A 286 -24.58 -26.24 5.07
C TYR A 286 -25.27 -25.04 4.43
N GLU A 287 -25.63 -24.03 5.24
CA GLU A 287 -26.19 -22.78 4.75
C GLU A 287 -25.09 -21.80 4.37
N TYR A 288 -24.75 -21.70 3.08
CA TYR A 288 -23.81 -20.72 2.56
C TYR A 288 -24.43 -19.33 2.52
N LYS A 289 -23.70 -18.32 3.00
CA LYS A 289 -24.14 -16.92 3.07
C LYS A 289 -23.06 -15.99 2.52
N VAL A 290 -23.48 -14.86 1.93
CA VAL A 290 -22.58 -13.76 1.66
C VAL A 290 -22.13 -13.17 3.00
N GLN A 291 -20.82 -13.07 3.20
CA GLN A 291 -20.26 -12.67 4.50
C GLN A 291 -20.47 -11.18 4.79
N THR A 292 -20.68 -10.87 6.09
CA THR A 292 -20.85 -9.49 6.59
C THR A 292 -19.64 -9.01 7.41
N THR A 293 -18.71 -9.93 7.69
CA THR A 293 -17.46 -9.70 8.42
C THR A 293 -16.26 -9.92 7.51
N TRP A 294 -15.08 -9.60 8.03
CA TRP A 294 -13.80 -9.83 7.39
C TRP A 294 -13.10 -11.03 8.01
N GLY A 295 -12.35 -11.77 7.22
CA GLY A 295 -11.59 -12.93 7.71
C GLY A 295 -11.43 -14.03 6.69
N ILE A 296 -10.93 -15.17 7.14
CA ILE A 296 -10.73 -16.38 6.36
C ILE A 296 -11.86 -17.34 6.70
N PHE A 297 -12.59 -17.79 5.70
CA PHE A 297 -13.78 -18.61 5.89
C PHE A 297 -13.56 -20.04 5.38
N LYS A 298 -14.43 -20.98 5.83
CA LYS A 298 -14.31 -22.41 5.49
C LYS A 298 -15.00 -22.76 4.17
N GLU A 299 -15.75 -21.84 3.63
CA GLU A 299 -16.54 -21.96 2.40
C GLU A 299 -15.60 -21.98 1.21
N VAL A 300 -15.29 -23.20 0.70
CA VAL A 300 -14.41 -23.42 -0.42
C VAL A 300 -15.13 -24.24 -1.49
N PHE A 301 -14.78 -24.06 -2.76
CA PHE A 301 -15.28 -24.88 -3.85
C PHE A 301 -14.86 -26.35 -3.69
N CYS A 302 -15.83 -27.24 -3.96
CA CYS A 302 -15.56 -28.67 -3.96
C CYS A 302 -14.97 -29.11 -5.33
N PRO A 303 -13.92 -29.92 -5.37
CA PRO A 303 -13.24 -30.29 -6.62
C PRO A 303 -14.01 -31.34 -7.44
N THR A 304 -15.32 -31.15 -7.66
CA THR A 304 -16.16 -32.00 -8.49
C THR A 304 -16.09 -31.58 -9.97
N GLU A 305 -16.41 -32.49 -10.88
CA GLU A 305 -16.45 -32.15 -12.32
C GLU A 305 -17.50 -31.08 -12.63
N GLU A 306 -18.61 -31.06 -11.89
CA GLU A 306 -19.63 -30.02 -12.01
C GLU A 306 -19.10 -28.65 -11.60
N THR A 307 -18.34 -28.58 -10.49
CA THR A 307 -17.67 -27.35 -10.04
C THR A 307 -16.65 -26.89 -11.06
N PHE A 308 -15.82 -27.78 -11.58
CA PHE A 308 -14.87 -27.41 -12.63
C PHE A 308 -15.59 -26.90 -13.88
N LYS A 309 -16.67 -27.54 -14.31
CA LYS A 309 -17.46 -27.05 -15.44
C LYS A 309 -18.05 -25.66 -15.20
N PHE A 310 -18.57 -25.41 -13.99
CA PHE A 310 -19.04 -24.08 -13.58
C PHE A 310 -17.92 -23.04 -13.66
N LEU A 311 -16.75 -23.33 -13.06
CA LEU A 311 -15.61 -22.40 -13.05
C LEU A 311 -15.03 -22.18 -14.45
N GLU A 312 -14.96 -23.22 -15.28
CA GLU A 312 -14.53 -23.10 -16.68
C GLU A 312 -15.47 -22.19 -17.47
N ASP A 313 -16.79 -22.28 -17.28
CA ASP A 313 -17.76 -21.41 -17.92
C ASP A 313 -17.63 -19.94 -17.43
N VAL A 314 -17.43 -19.73 -16.13
CA VAL A 314 -17.16 -18.38 -15.53
C VAL A 314 -15.91 -17.78 -16.13
N LEU A 315 -14.83 -18.57 -16.19
CA LEU A 315 -13.54 -18.11 -16.74
C LEU A 315 -13.64 -17.83 -18.26
N ASP A 316 -14.39 -18.62 -19.01
CA ASP A 316 -14.59 -18.38 -20.44
C ASP A 316 -15.32 -17.07 -20.71
N GLU A 317 -16.37 -16.72 -19.95
CA GLU A 317 -17.03 -15.41 -20.06
C GLU A 317 -16.08 -14.28 -19.60
N THR A 318 -15.33 -14.50 -18.53
CA THR A 318 -14.33 -13.53 -18.05
C THR A 318 -13.26 -13.27 -19.11
N ILE A 319 -12.67 -14.29 -19.73
CA ILE A 319 -11.68 -14.17 -20.80
C ILE A 319 -12.22 -13.35 -21.98
N ALA A 320 -13.49 -13.56 -22.35
CA ALA A 320 -14.12 -12.79 -23.43
C ALA A 320 -14.27 -11.30 -23.10
N LEU A 321 -14.43 -10.94 -21.83
CA LEU A 321 -14.52 -9.55 -21.36
C LEU A 321 -13.15 -8.85 -21.27
N PHE A 322 -12.07 -9.61 -21.11
CA PHE A 322 -10.69 -9.11 -20.97
C PHE A 322 -9.76 -9.65 -22.08
N PRO A 323 -10.07 -9.37 -23.35
CA PRO A 323 -9.37 -10.00 -24.49
C PRO A 323 -7.88 -9.63 -24.53
N ASP A 324 -7.52 -8.40 -24.16
CA ASP A 324 -6.16 -7.90 -24.21
C ASP A 324 -5.29 -8.32 -23.03
N SER A 325 -5.88 -8.86 -21.95
CA SER A 325 -5.12 -9.37 -20.81
C SER A 325 -4.45 -10.69 -21.17
N PRO A 326 -3.12 -10.79 -21.04
CA PRO A 326 -2.45 -12.09 -21.15
C PRO A 326 -2.67 -12.97 -19.91
N TYR A 327 -3.21 -12.41 -18.83
CA TYR A 327 -3.35 -13.04 -17.54
C TYR A 327 -4.79 -13.13 -17.06
N ILE A 328 -5.08 -14.18 -16.29
CA ILE A 328 -6.21 -14.28 -15.37
C ILE A 328 -5.64 -14.56 -13.98
N HIS A 329 -6.02 -13.77 -13.00
CA HIS A 329 -5.69 -14.03 -11.59
C HIS A 329 -6.79 -14.89 -10.96
N ILE A 330 -6.39 -15.93 -10.24
CA ILE A 330 -7.31 -16.92 -9.68
C ILE A 330 -7.40 -16.89 -8.15
N GLY A 331 -6.75 -15.93 -7.50
CA GLY A 331 -6.58 -15.93 -6.05
C GLY A 331 -5.70 -17.07 -5.57
N GLY A 332 -6.28 -18.03 -4.89
CA GLY A 332 -5.61 -19.25 -4.42
C GLY A 332 -5.07 -19.16 -3.01
N ASP A 333 -5.29 -18.02 -2.35
CA ASP A 333 -4.87 -17.72 -0.99
C ASP A 333 -5.85 -18.25 0.06
N GLU A 334 -5.35 -18.37 1.28
CA GLU A 334 -6.08 -18.59 2.54
C GLU A 334 -7.10 -19.73 2.52
N VAL A 335 -6.93 -20.73 1.66
CA VAL A 335 -7.84 -21.88 1.50
C VAL A 335 -7.86 -22.73 2.76
N LEU A 336 -8.91 -22.67 3.56
CA LEU A 336 -9.12 -23.56 4.71
C LEU A 336 -9.51 -24.97 4.23
N LYS A 337 -8.93 -25.98 4.85
CA LYS A 337 -9.08 -27.38 4.42
C LYS A 337 -10.19 -28.13 5.15
N ASP A 338 -10.94 -27.46 6.04
CA ASP A 338 -11.92 -28.11 6.94
C ASP A 338 -12.99 -28.84 6.16
N HIS A 339 -13.69 -28.16 5.22
CA HIS A 339 -14.75 -28.78 4.42
C HIS A 339 -14.21 -29.91 3.50
N TRP A 340 -12.97 -29.80 3.02
CA TRP A 340 -12.35 -30.87 2.23
C TRP A 340 -12.00 -32.09 3.08
N LYS A 341 -11.52 -31.90 4.32
CA LYS A 341 -11.22 -33.00 5.25
C LYS A 341 -12.48 -33.79 5.62
N GLU A 342 -13.61 -33.10 5.76
CA GLU A 342 -14.89 -33.68 6.14
C GLU A 342 -15.68 -34.27 4.96
N SER A 343 -15.27 -34.00 3.71
CA SER A 343 -15.98 -34.45 2.50
C SER A 343 -15.52 -35.86 2.08
N GLU A 344 -16.42 -36.84 2.07
CA GLU A 344 -16.15 -38.18 1.54
C GLU A 344 -15.67 -38.14 0.10
N PHE A 345 -16.29 -37.28 -0.74
CA PHE A 345 -15.89 -37.09 -2.14
C PHE A 345 -14.41 -36.67 -2.25
N VAL A 346 -13.97 -35.73 -1.42
CA VAL A 346 -12.57 -35.27 -1.45
C VAL A 346 -11.61 -36.35 -0.94
N GLN A 347 -12.00 -37.13 0.06
CA GLN A 347 -11.19 -38.23 0.53
C GLN A 347 -11.10 -39.38 -0.53
N ASP A 348 -12.16 -39.59 -1.30
CA ASP A 348 -12.15 -40.51 -2.45
C ASP A 348 -11.26 -39.98 -3.59
N LEU A 349 -11.37 -38.67 -3.89
CA LEU A 349 -10.49 -38.01 -4.87
C LEU A 349 -9.02 -38.19 -4.50
N LYS A 350 -8.67 -37.97 -3.23
CA LYS A 350 -7.29 -38.16 -2.74
C LYS A 350 -6.80 -39.59 -3.02
N ARG A 351 -7.64 -40.61 -2.77
CA ARG A 351 -7.27 -42.02 -3.04
C ARG A 351 -7.09 -42.28 -4.52
N ARG A 352 -8.01 -41.81 -5.37
CA ARG A 352 -7.98 -42.01 -6.83
C ARG A 352 -6.77 -41.37 -7.51
N GLU A 353 -6.47 -40.13 -7.09
CA GLU A 353 -5.41 -39.30 -7.69
C GLU A 353 -4.07 -39.45 -6.94
N ASN A 354 -4.01 -40.33 -5.92
CA ASN A 354 -2.84 -40.55 -5.07
C ASN A 354 -2.28 -39.26 -4.46
N LEU A 355 -3.19 -38.38 -3.92
CA LEU A 355 -2.85 -37.14 -3.25
C LEU A 355 -2.63 -37.41 -1.76
N LYS A 356 -1.54 -36.86 -1.19
CA LYS A 356 -1.14 -37.12 0.20
C LYS A 356 -2.02 -36.41 1.22
N ASP A 357 -2.34 -35.15 0.93
CA ASP A 357 -3.08 -34.27 1.83
C ASP A 357 -3.93 -33.24 1.06
N GLU A 358 -4.62 -32.37 1.76
CA GLU A 358 -5.49 -31.36 1.19
C GLU A 358 -4.71 -30.20 0.52
N TYR A 359 -3.41 -30.05 0.77
CA TYR A 359 -2.56 -29.13 0.01
C TYR A 359 -2.32 -29.65 -1.40
N GLU A 360 -2.12 -30.96 -1.56
CA GLU A 360 -2.06 -31.57 -2.88
C GLU A 360 -3.42 -31.57 -3.60
N VAL A 361 -4.56 -31.59 -2.87
CA VAL A 361 -5.89 -31.36 -3.45
C VAL A 361 -5.99 -29.94 -4.00
N GLN A 362 -5.49 -28.92 -3.28
CA GLN A 362 -5.44 -27.55 -3.79
C GLN A 362 -4.57 -27.44 -5.04
N SER A 363 -3.40 -28.06 -5.03
CA SER A 363 -2.54 -28.09 -6.20
C SER A 363 -3.20 -28.83 -7.41
N TYR A 364 -3.93 -29.92 -7.16
CA TYR A 364 -4.74 -30.60 -8.18
C TYR A 364 -5.79 -29.67 -8.77
N PHE A 365 -6.52 -28.94 -7.91
CA PHE A 365 -7.53 -27.98 -8.31
C PHE A 365 -6.93 -26.87 -9.20
N ILE A 366 -5.86 -26.25 -8.73
CA ILE A 366 -5.16 -25.17 -9.43
C ILE A 366 -4.60 -25.65 -10.77
N ARG A 367 -3.96 -26.81 -10.83
CA ARG A 367 -3.47 -27.39 -12.10
C ARG A 367 -4.58 -27.68 -13.10
N ARG A 368 -5.79 -28.00 -12.63
CA ARG A 368 -6.94 -28.22 -13.49
C ARG A 368 -7.38 -26.91 -14.15
N ILE A 369 -7.46 -25.82 -13.37
CA ILE A 369 -7.79 -24.46 -13.81
C ILE A 369 -6.69 -23.91 -14.74
N GLU A 370 -5.41 -24.06 -14.36
CA GLU A 370 -4.28 -23.62 -15.19
C GLU A 370 -4.31 -24.24 -16.59
N ARG A 371 -4.58 -25.56 -16.70
CA ARG A 371 -4.72 -26.24 -17.99
C ARG A 371 -5.87 -25.68 -18.84
N HIS A 372 -6.98 -25.27 -18.20
CA HIS A 372 -8.09 -24.63 -18.90
C HIS A 372 -7.68 -23.26 -19.45
N LEU A 373 -7.06 -22.40 -18.62
CA LEU A 373 -6.56 -21.09 -19.01
C LEU A 373 -5.50 -21.17 -20.13
N SER A 374 -4.53 -22.09 -19.99
CA SER A 374 -3.48 -22.30 -21.00
C SER A 374 -4.06 -22.70 -22.35
N LYS A 375 -5.11 -23.54 -22.40
CA LYS A 375 -5.83 -23.89 -23.66
C LYS A 375 -6.50 -22.67 -24.32
N ARG A 376 -6.80 -21.60 -23.56
CA ARG A 376 -7.34 -20.32 -24.05
C ARG A 376 -6.24 -19.29 -24.36
N GLY A 377 -4.96 -19.67 -24.25
CA GLY A 377 -3.82 -18.77 -24.45
C GLY A 377 -3.62 -17.77 -23.35
N LYS A 378 -4.17 -18.01 -22.15
CA LYS A 378 -4.00 -17.16 -20.98
C LYS A 378 -3.01 -17.78 -19.99
N LYS A 379 -2.18 -16.93 -19.37
CA LYS A 379 -1.33 -17.30 -18.24
C LYS A 379 -2.10 -17.14 -16.95
N MET A 380 -1.95 -18.06 -16.04
CA MET A 380 -2.51 -17.99 -14.69
C MET A 380 -1.60 -17.16 -13.78
N ILE A 381 -2.18 -16.26 -12.99
CA ILE A 381 -1.54 -15.69 -11.80
C ILE A 381 -2.27 -16.21 -10.56
N GLY A 382 -1.56 -16.43 -9.46
CA GLY A 382 -2.15 -16.65 -8.14
C GLY A 382 -1.25 -16.12 -7.04
N TRP A 383 -1.84 -15.92 -5.86
CA TRP A 383 -1.11 -15.58 -4.65
C TRP A 383 -0.11 -16.68 -4.29
N ASP A 384 0.89 -16.39 -3.45
CA ASP A 384 2.02 -17.31 -3.25
C ASP A 384 1.68 -18.63 -2.53
N GLU A 385 0.44 -18.83 -2.07
CA GLU A 385 -0.09 -20.11 -1.61
C GLU A 385 -0.21 -21.17 -2.72
N ILE A 386 -0.23 -20.76 -4.00
CA ILE A 386 -0.21 -21.72 -5.12
C ILE A 386 1.10 -22.53 -5.21
N LEU A 387 2.13 -22.15 -4.46
CA LEU A 387 3.35 -22.96 -4.27
C LEU A 387 3.09 -24.20 -3.41
N GLU A 388 2.07 -24.17 -2.54
CA GLU A 388 1.78 -25.25 -1.61
C GLU A 388 1.22 -26.48 -2.35
N GLY A 389 1.75 -27.68 -2.06
CA GLY A 389 1.35 -28.92 -2.74
C GLY A 389 1.86 -29.05 -4.18
N GLY A 390 2.64 -28.10 -4.69
CA GLY A 390 3.30 -28.11 -6.00
C GLY A 390 2.72 -27.13 -7.01
N LEU A 391 3.59 -26.29 -7.58
CA LEU A 391 3.24 -25.22 -8.51
C LEU A 391 2.82 -25.77 -9.88
N ALA A 392 1.82 -25.13 -10.50
CA ALA A 392 1.41 -25.45 -11.88
C ALA A 392 2.47 -24.93 -12.89
N PRO A 393 2.72 -25.64 -14.01
CA PRO A 393 3.91 -25.42 -14.86
C PRO A 393 4.09 -24.02 -15.44
N ASN A 394 3.00 -23.31 -15.76
CA ASN A 394 3.05 -21.97 -16.40
C ASN A 394 2.54 -20.85 -15.48
N ALA A 395 2.37 -21.13 -14.20
CA ALA A 395 1.84 -20.14 -13.25
C ALA A 395 2.84 -19.02 -13.01
N THR A 396 2.31 -17.80 -12.91
CA THR A 396 3.01 -16.64 -12.39
C THR A 396 2.64 -16.48 -10.91
N VAL A 397 3.62 -16.27 -10.05
CA VAL A 397 3.40 -16.16 -8.59
C VAL A 397 3.36 -14.71 -8.17
N MET A 398 2.29 -14.31 -7.48
CA MET A 398 2.18 -13.01 -6.84
C MET A 398 2.51 -13.15 -5.34
N SER A 399 3.73 -12.69 -4.95
CA SER A 399 4.27 -12.94 -3.61
C SER A 399 3.88 -11.82 -2.65
N TRP A 400 2.99 -12.13 -1.68
CA TRP A 400 2.43 -11.17 -0.74
C TRP A 400 2.85 -11.41 0.73
N ARG A 401 3.05 -12.67 1.15
CA ARG A 401 3.48 -13.06 2.51
C ARG A 401 4.96 -12.74 2.78
N GLY A 402 5.47 -11.66 2.21
CA GLY A 402 6.86 -11.25 2.21
C GLY A 402 7.55 -11.59 0.88
N MET A 403 8.88 -11.75 0.90
CA MET A 403 9.67 -11.99 -0.32
C MET A 403 9.93 -13.47 -0.59
N ARG A 404 9.68 -14.35 0.40
CA ARG A 404 10.08 -15.76 0.35
C ARG A 404 9.42 -16.53 -0.80
N GLY A 405 8.10 -16.40 -0.96
CA GLY A 405 7.38 -17.07 -2.05
C GLY A 405 7.91 -16.67 -3.42
N GLY A 406 8.20 -15.38 -3.61
CA GLY A 406 8.80 -14.88 -4.85
C GLY A 406 10.22 -15.41 -5.09
N ILE A 407 11.05 -15.52 -4.06
CA ILE A 407 12.40 -16.11 -4.16
C ILE A 407 12.29 -17.59 -4.60
N GLU A 408 11.38 -18.34 -3.99
CA GLU A 408 11.16 -19.76 -4.31
C GLU A 408 10.67 -19.94 -5.76
N ALA A 409 9.71 -19.14 -6.19
CA ALA A 409 9.20 -19.17 -7.56
C ALA A 409 10.26 -18.78 -8.60
N ALA A 410 11.02 -17.70 -8.36
CA ALA A 410 12.10 -17.25 -9.26
C ALA A 410 13.20 -18.32 -9.42
N LYS A 411 13.61 -18.97 -8.32
CA LYS A 411 14.55 -20.10 -8.36
C LYS A 411 14.00 -21.30 -9.11
N SER A 412 12.68 -21.46 -9.13
CA SER A 412 11.98 -22.49 -9.90
C SER A 412 11.68 -22.04 -11.34
N LYS A 413 12.19 -20.89 -11.78
CA LYS A 413 12.05 -20.30 -13.13
C LYS A 413 10.62 -19.93 -13.50
N HIS A 414 9.83 -19.49 -12.52
CA HIS A 414 8.51 -18.92 -12.72
C HIS A 414 8.54 -17.40 -12.64
N ASP A 415 7.74 -16.75 -13.49
CA ASP A 415 7.56 -15.31 -13.40
C ASP A 415 6.99 -14.91 -12.03
N VAL A 416 7.49 -13.81 -11.46
CA VAL A 416 7.13 -13.34 -10.12
C VAL A 416 6.73 -11.87 -10.17
N ILE A 417 5.65 -11.55 -9.49
CA ILE A 417 5.23 -10.18 -9.18
C ILE A 417 5.34 -9.99 -7.67
N MET A 418 6.14 -9.04 -7.23
CA MET A 418 6.38 -8.79 -5.80
C MET A 418 5.34 -7.82 -5.22
N THR A 419 4.60 -8.29 -4.21
CA THR A 419 3.55 -7.52 -3.53
C THR A 419 3.60 -7.64 -2.00
N PRO A 420 4.80 -7.56 -1.35
CA PRO A 420 4.92 -7.92 0.04
C PRO A 420 4.14 -6.99 0.98
N THR A 421 3.40 -7.57 1.94
CA THR A 421 2.68 -6.86 3.00
C THR A 421 3.52 -5.81 3.70
N THR A 422 4.82 -6.06 3.84
CA THR A 422 5.75 -5.19 4.55
C THR A 422 5.99 -3.83 3.89
N HIS A 423 5.68 -3.67 2.59
CA HIS A 423 6.01 -2.46 1.82
C HIS A 423 4.88 -1.90 0.96
N VAL A 424 3.98 -2.76 0.43
CA VAL A 424 3.07 -2.34 -0.64
C VAL A 424 1.61 -2.68 -0.39
N TYR A 425 1.22 -2.96 0.85
CA TYR A 425 -0.17 -3.05 1.27
C TYR A 425 -0.67 -1.67 1.69
N PHE A 426 -1.49 -1.07 0.83
CA PHE A 426 -1.96 0.32 1.04
C PHE A 426 -3.22 0.42 1.89
N ASP A 427 -3.79 -0.69 2.32
CA ASP A 427 -4.77 -0.81 3.39
C ASP A 427 -4.16 -0.68 4.79
N TYR A 428 -2.81 -0.76 4.91
CA TYR A 428 -2.07 -0.56 6.16
C TYR A 428 -1.96 0.93 6.52
N GLY A 429 -1.93 1.22 7.83
CA GLY A 429 -1.81 2.58 8.37
C GLY A 429 -0.53 3.30 7.91
N GLN A 430 -0.59 4.61 7.82
CA GLN A 430 0.52 5.48 7.38
C GLN A 430 1.11 6.32 8.48
N GLY A 431 0.42 6.46 9.62
CA GLY A 431 0.78 7.31 10.74
C GLY A 431 0.25 6.78 12.06
N ASP A 432 0.12 7.65 13.06
CA ASP A 432 -0.40 7.32 14.38
C ASP A 432 -1.87 6.89 14.27
N PRO A 433 -2.21 5.63 14.66
CA PRO A 433 -3.58 5.11 14.57
C PRO A 433 -4.62 5.94 15.32
N ALA A 434 -4.20 6.75 16.29
CA ALA A 434 -5.10 7.64 17.03
C ALA A 434 -5.68 8.78 16.15
N TYR A 435 -5.04 9.07 15.01
CA TYR A 435 -5.39 10.18 14.13
C TYR A 435 -5.62 9.75 12.69
N GLU A 436 -5.19 8.55 12.30
CA GLU A 436 -5.42 8.01 10.95
C GLU A 436 -6.87 7.52 10.79
N PRO A 437 -7.43 7.56 9.58
CA PRO A 437 -8.69 6.87 9.29
C PRO A 437 -8.63 5.39 9.63
N LEU A 438 -9.80 4.79 9.84
CA LEU A 438 -9.91 3.34 10.06
C LEU A 438 -9.20 2.57 8.93
N ASN A 439 -8.37 1.61 9.30
CA ASN A 439 -7.60 0.77 8.37
C ASN A 439 -7.39 -0.61 9.00
N ILE A 440 -6.80 -1.55 8.29
CA ILE A 440 -6.62 -2.92 8.80
C ILE A 440 -5.62 -3.01 9.97
N GLY A 441 -4.77 -2.04 10.14
CA GLY A 441 -3.68 -2.00 11.13
C GLY A 441 -2.31 -1.94 10.47
N SER A 442 -1.28 -2.39 11.16
CA SER A 442 0.12 -2.36 10.72
C SER A 442 0.62 -0.96 10.34
N TYR A 443 1.82 -0.83 9.72
CA TYR A 443 2.40 0.47 9.45
C TYR A 443 3.27 0.45 8.19
N VAL A 444 2.79 1.09 7.13
CA VAL A 444 3.49 1.22 5.84
C VAL A 444 3.48 2.70 5.41
N PRO A 445 4.37 3.53 5.99
CA PRO A 445 4.49 4.94 5.62
C PRO A 445 5.14 5.13 4.25
N LEU A 446 5.05 6.35 3.71
CA LEU A 446 5.61 6.72 2.41
C LEU A 446 7.09 6.32 2.24
N ALA A 447 7.92 6.57 3.25
CA ALA A 447 9.34 6.19 3.22
C ALA A 447 9.56 4.68 3.10
N LYS A 448 8.69 3.88 3.74
CA LYS A 448 8.75 2.42 3.68
C LYS A 448 8.44 1.92 2.27
N VAL A 449 7.41 2.47 1.63
CA VAL A 449 7.10 2.16 0.23
C VAL A 449 8.27 2.52 -0.69
N TYR A 450 8.85 3.71 -0.52
CA TYR A 450 9.98 4.15 -1.34
C TYR A 450 11.25 3.31 -1.14
N SER A 451 11.43 2.70 0.03
CA SER A 451 12.55 1.79 0.32
C SER A 451 12.39 0.39 -0.30
N PHE A 452 11.23 0.09 -0.86
CA PHE A 452 10.95 -1.21 -1.46
C PHE A 452 11.93 -1.52 -2.60
N GLU A 453 12.45 -2.75 -2.60
CA GLU A 453 13.27 -3.29 -3.69
C GLU A 453 12.64 -4.61 -4.15
N PRO A 454 12.05 -4.64 -5.36
CA PRO A 454 11.40 -5.85 -5.87
C PRO A 454 12.33 -7.04 -6.09
N ILE A 455 13.62 -6.80 -6.36
CA ILE A 455 14.59 -7.88 -6.56
C ILE A 455 15.31 -8.18 -5.24
N PRO A 456 15.04 -9.34 -4.59
CA PRO A 456 15.74 -9.73 -3.38
C PRO A 456 17.23 -9.99 -3.63
N PRO A 457 18.11 -9.64 -2.67
CA PRO A 457 19.56 -9.87 -2.82
C PRO A 457 19.95 -11.36 -2.81
N GLU A 458 19.04 -12.25 -2.42
CA GLU A 458 19.23 -13.71 -2.40
C GLU A 458 19.15 -14.36 -3.79
N LEU A 459 18.70 -13.61 -4.81
CA LEU A 459 18.62 -14.08 -6.18
C LEU A 459 19.90 -13.79 -6.96
N THR A 460 20.34 -14.78 -7.71
CA THR A 460 21.38 -14.58 -8.74
C THR A 460 20.86 -13.71 -9.88
N ALA A 461 21.74 -13.15 -10.71
CA ALA A 461 21.36 -12.35 -11.87
C ALA A 461 20.43 -13.11 -12.86
N ASP A 462 20.59 -14.44 -12.97
CA ASP A 462 19.74 -15.25 -13.85
C ASP A 462 18.37 -15.52 -13.21
N GLU A 463 18.29 -15.71 -11.90
CA GLU A 463 17.03 -15.87 -11.18
C GLU A 463 16.25 -14.55 -11.10
N ALA A 464 16.95 -13.43 -10.94
CA ALA A 464 16.34 -12.09 -10.88
C ALA A 464 15.55 -11.71 -12.14
N LYS A 465 15.83 -12.31 -13.29
CA LYS A 465 15.10 -12.09 -14.56
C LYS A 465 13.64 -12.53 -14.48
N TYR A 466 13.32 -13.45 -13.58
CA TYR A 466 11.95 -13.90 -13.36
C TYR A 466 11.12 -12.94 -12.50
N VAL A 467 11.75 -12.00 -11.80
CA VAL A 467 11.03 -10.92 -11.11
C VAL A 467 10.64 -9.87 -12.14
N ILE A 468 9.42 -9.98 -12.69
CA ILE A 468 8.95 -9.12 -13.77
C ILE A 468 8.49 -7.73 -13.30
N GLY A 469 8.31 -7.54 -11.99
CA GLY A 469 7.95 -6.26 -11.39
C GLY A 469 7.28 -6.37 -10.03
N GLY A 470 6.45 -5.38 -9.71
CA GLY A 470 5.73 -5.31 -8.45
C GLY A 470 4.40 -4.58 -8.55
N GLN A 471 3.62 -4.69 -7.48
CA GLN A 471 2.28 -4.11 -7.37
C GLN A 471 2.02 -3.66 -5.94
N ALA A 472 1.19 -2.62 -5.75
CA ALA A 472 0.59 -2.35 -4.46
C ALA A 472 -0.87 -2.83 -4.43
N ASN A 473 -1.28 -3.30 -3.26
CA ASN A 473 -2.62 -3.82 -3.02
C ASN A 473 -3.44 -2.86 -2.18
N ILE A 474 -4.69 -2.62 -2.61
CA ILE A 474 -5.68 -1.81 -1.91
C ILE A 474 -6.87 -2.71 -1.58
N TRP A 475 -6.85 -3.30 -0.38
CA TRP A 475 -7.94 -4.07 0.18
C TRP A 475 -8.94 -3.16 0.87
N THR A 476 -10.24 -3.35 0.63
CA THR A 476 -11.25 -2.35 0.99
C THR A 476 -12.14 -2.71 2.16
N GLU A 477 -11.76 -3.67 3.02
CA GLU A 477 -12.54 -4.06 4.22
C GLU A 477 -12.94 -2.84 5.06
N TYR A 478 -12.03 -1.89 5.22
CA TYR A 478 -12.24 -0.69 6.02
C TYR A 478 -12.38 0.59 5.20
N MET A 479 -12.35 0.50 3.87
CA MET A 479 -12.39 1.66 2.96
C MET A 479 -13.71 1.71 2.18
N LYS A 480 -14.77 2.24 2.80
CA LYS A 480 -16.12 2.30 2.22
C LYS A 480 -16.25 3.28 1.03
N THR A 481 -15.39 4.28 0.93
CA THR A 481 -15.55 5.38 -0.03
C THR A 481 -14.32 5.59 -0.91
N ALA A 482 -14.56 6.06 -2.13
CA ALA A 482 -13.52 6.49 -3.07
C ALA A 482 -12.51 7.47 -2.44
N SER A 483 -13.01 8.43 -1.66
CA SER A 483 -12.17 9.42 -0.96
C SER A 483 -11.24 8.79 0.07
N HIS A 484 -11.68 7.72 0.75
CA HIS A 484 -10.83 6.99 1.69
C HIS A 484 -9.76 6.16 0.94
N ILE A 485 -10.14 5.53 -0.17
CA ILE A 485 -9.20 4.82 -1.05
C ILE A 485 -8.10 5.77 -1.55
N GLU A 486 -8.47 6.96 -2.02
CA GLU A 486 -7.51 7.98 -2.45
C GLU A 486 -6.56 8.41 -1.33
N TYR A 487 -7.07 8.62 -0.12
CA TYR A 487 -6.25 8.95 1.05
C TYR A 487 -5.22 7.86 1.35
N MET A 488 -5.62 6.61 1.25
CA MET A 488 -4.75 5.47 1.51
C MET A 488 -3.77 5.21 0.36
N ALA A 489 -4.16 5.46 -0.89
CA ALA A 489 -3.30 5.28 -2.06
C ALA A 489 -2.25 6.38 -2.19
N PHE A 490 -2.62 7.64 -2.00
CA PHE A 490 -1.74 8.79 -2.26
C PHE A 490 -1.17 9.41 -0.97
N PRO A 491 0.13 9.76 -0.94
CA PRO A 491 1.08 9.78 -2.07
C PRO A 491 1.87 8.46 -2.25
N ARG A 492 1.57 7.36 -1.54
CA ARG A 492 2.32 6.10 -1.61
C ARG A 492 2.39 5.52 -3.02
N MET A 493 1.31 5.66 -3.80
CA MET A 493 1.27 5.26 -5.21
C MET A 493 2.36 5.96 -6.04
N LEU A 494 2.65 7.25 -5.79
CA LEU A 494 3.71 7.98 -6.48
C LEU A 494 5.10 7.42 -6.11
N ALA A 495 5.30 7.05 -4.85
CA ALA A 495 6.54 6.41 -4.40
C ALA A 495 6.74 5.06 -5.10
N LEU A 496 5.71 4.22 -5.16
CA LEU A 496 5.79 2.94 -5.85
C LEU A 496 6.05 3.11 -7.36
N SER A 497 5.43 4.11 -8.00
CA SER A 497 5.67 4.36 -9.42
C SER A 497 7.16 4.57 -9.72
N GLU A 498 7.85 5.33 -8.87
CA GLU A 498 9.29 5.56 -9.01
C GLU A 498 10.12 4.32 -8.66
N VAL A 499 9.73 3.56 -7.65
CA VAL A 499 10.37 2.27 -7.31
C VAL A 499 10.36 1.30 -8.49
N LEU A 500 9.23 1.22 -9.20
CA LEU A 500 9.06 0.28 -10.32
C LEU A 500 9.61 0.82 -11.65
N TRP A 501 9.75 2.13 -11.78
CA TRP A 501 10.24 2.78 -12.98
C TRP A 501 11.74 3.01 -12.98
N SER A 502 12.27 3.63 -11.91
CA SER A 502 13.66 4.10 -11.85
C SER A 502 14.60 3.02 -11.30
N LYS A 503 15.87 3.06 -11.72
CA LYS A 503 16.91 2.17 -11.18
C LYS A 503 17.11 2.45 -9.69
N LYS A 504 17.49 1.41 -8.94
CA LYS A 504 17.68 1.50 -7.48
C LYS A 504 18.72 2.57 -7.09
N GLU A 505 19.83 2.61 -7.83
CA GLU A 505 20.96 3.52 -7.63
C GLU A 505 20.62 4.99 -7.90
N ASP A 506 19.58 5.27 -8.70
CA ASP A 506 19.15 6.64 -9.06
C ASP A 506 18.09 7.19 -8.09
N ARG A 507 17.60 6.38 -7.16
CA ARG A 507 16.55 6.76 -6.21
C ARG A 507 17.11 7.49 -5.00
N ASP A 508 16.54 8.65 -4.69
CA ASP A 508 16.82 9.48 -3.51
C ASP A 508 15.50 9.95 -2.90
N PHE A 509 15.25 9.56 -1.65
CA PHE A 509 13.98 9.88 -0.99
C PHE A 509 13.81 11.39 -0.72
N ALA A 510 14.88 12.11 -0.41
CA ALA A 510 14.81 13.55 -0.17
C ALA A 510 14.50 14.30 -1.47
N ASP A 511 15.13 13.90 -2.59
CA ASP A 511 14.82 14.42 -3.92
C ASP A 511 13.38 14.07 -4.34
N PHE A 512 12.93 12.84 -4.09
CA PHE A 512 11.55 12.42 -4.32
C PHE A 512 10.55 13.30 -3.54
N GLN A 513 10.79 13.54 -2.24
CA GLN A 513 9.93 14.40 -1.43
C GLN A 513 9.87 15.84 -1.98
N ARG A 514 10.99 16.38 -2.46
CA ARG A 514 11.06 17.71 -3.08
C ARG A 514 10.16 17.77 -4.32
N ARG A 515 10.26 16.78 -5.23
CA ARG A 515 9.44 16.67 -6.44
C ARG A 515 7.97 16.41 -6.10
N LEU A 516 7.71 15.55 -5.12
CA LEU A 516 6.35 15.27 -4.62
C LEU A 516 5.64 16.56 -4.19
N ASN A 517 6.30 17.38 -3.36
CA ASN A 517 5.71 18.64 -2.88
C ASN A 517 5.32 19.59 -4.02
N ALA A 518 6.06 19.58 -5.14
CA ALA A 518 5.73 20.36 -6.33
C ALA A 518 4.54 19.77 -7.13
N ILE A 519 4.29 18.47 -7.00
CA ILE A 519 3.22 17.76 -7.71
C ILE A 519 1.89 17.77 -6.94
N LEU A 520 1.90 17.78 -5.61
CA LEU A 520 0.68 17.73 -4.79
C LEU A 520 -0.39 18.78 -5.18
N PRO A 521 -0.06 20.04 -5.51
CA PRO A 521 -1.05 21.02 -5.97
C PRO A 521 -1.81 20.60 -7.25
N ARG A 522 -1.22 19.71 -8.08
CA ARG A 522 -1.91 19.17 -9.26
C ARG A 522 -2.96 18.14 -8.86
N LEU A 523 -2.66 17.31 -7.83
CA LEU A 523 -3.63 16.38 -7.25
C LEU A 523 -4.82 17.12 -6.63
N ASP A 524 -4.59 18.27 -5.97
CA ASP A 524 -5.67 19.13 -5.47
C ASP A 524 -6.58 19.61 -6.60
N LYS A 525 -6.00 20.08 -7.73
CA LYS A 525 -6.78 20.48 -8.92
C LYS A 525 -7.56 19.35 -9.54
N GLN A 526 -7.07 18.12 -9.43
CA GLN A 526 -7.73 16.91 -9.94
C GLN A 526 -8.77 16.36 -8.94
N GLY A 527 -8.94 16.98 -7.78
CA GLY A 527 -9.87 16.53 -6.73
C GLY A 527 -9.49 15.19 -6.12
N VAL A 528 -8.18 14.89 -6.00
CA VAL A 528 -7.68 13.68 -5.34
C VAL A 528 -7.50 13.93 -3.85
N ASN A 529 -8.12 13.09 -3.02
CA ASN A 529 -8.00 13.19 -1.57
C ASN A 529 -6.72 12.48 -1.07
N TYR A 530 -5.55 12.99 -1.42
CA TYR A 530 -4.28 12.44 -0.92
C TYR A 530 -4.05 12.78 0.56
N ARG A 531 -3.31 11.92 1.27
CA ARG A 531 -2.79 12.22 2.62
C ARG A 531 -1.75 13.33 2.50
N ILE A 532 -2.06 14.50 3.09
CA ILE A 532 -1.12 15.63 3.12
C ILE A 532 0.09 15.21 3.95
N PRO A 533 1.33 15.32 3.45
CA PRO A 533 2.52 14.90 4.18
C PRO A 533 2.72 15.67 5.50
N GLU A 534 3.30 15.01 6.48
CA GLU A 534 3.72 15.61 7.74
C GLU A 534 4.84 16.65 7.53
N PRO A 535 4.92 17.68 8.38
CA PRO A 535 5.99 18.67 8.27
C PRO A 535 7.34 18.01 8.58
N GLY A 536 8.34 18.28 7.74
CA GLY A 536 9.70 17.80 8.00
C GLY A 536 10.20 18.26 9.37
N GLY A 537 11.02 17.43 10.04
CA GLY A 537 11.58 17.72 11.37
C GLY A 537 10.68 17.37 12.55
N LEU A 538 9.41 17.01 12.33
CA LEU A 538 8.53 16.48 13.38
C LEU A 538 8.96 15.05 13.72
N ARG A 539 9.42 14.82 14.94
CA ARG A 539 9.89 13.50 15.40
C ARG A 539 9.83 13.41 16.93
N ASN A 540 9.78 12.21 17.45
CA ASN A 540 9.94 11.96 18.87
C ASN A 540 11.34 12.38 19.34
N VAL A 541 11.41 12.97 20.54
CA VAL A 541 12.66 13.50 21.13
C VAL A 541 12.81 12.98 22.55
N VAL A 542 13.99 12.49 22.86
CA VAL A 542 14.43 12.20 24.25
C VAL A 542 15.50 13.25 24.60
N THR A 543 15.35 13.92 25.74
CA THR A 543 16.27 14.97 26.18
C THR A 543 16.55 14.89 27.67
N GLU A 544 17.78 15.14 28.09
CA GLU A 544 18.15 15.27 29.49
C GLU A 544 17.96 16.69 30.03
N THR A 545 17.76 17.66 29.12
CA THR A 545 17.57 19.07 29.49
C THR A 545 16.10 19.41 29.70
N ASP A 546 15.83 20.47 30.45
CA ASP A 546 14.50 21.00 30.72
C ASP A 546 13.93 21.82 29.55
N ARG A 547 14.66 21.91 28.44
CA ARG A 547 14.28 22.66 27.24
C ARG A 547 14.72 21.92 25.99
N VAL A 548 13.81 21.82 25.01
CA VAL A 548 14.10 21.36 23.67
C VAL A 548 13.53 22.31 22.62
N SER A 549 14.29 22.57 21.57
CA SER A 549 13.88 23.43 20.45
C SER A 549 13.61 22.53 19.23
N ILE A 550 12.37 22.55 18.72
CA ILE A 550 11.93 21.72 17.59
C ILE A 550 11.79 22.60 16.35
N THR A 551 12.62 22.31 15.36
CA THR A 551 12.58 22.99 14.07
C THR A 551 11.79 22.17 13.06
N LEU A 552 10.66 22.71 12.61
CA LEU A 552 9.85 22.12 11.55
C LEU A 552 10.29 22.66 10.18
N LYS A 553 10.03 21.88 9.14
CA LYS A 553 10.26 22.24 7.73
C LYS A 553 8.95 22.09 6.96
N PRO A 554 8.07 23.10 6.96
CA PRO A 554 6.85 23.09 6.17
C PRO A 554 7.17 22.99 4.67
N ALA A 555 6.34 22.25 3.91
CA ALA A 555 6.41 22.30 2.46
C ALA A 555 6.01 23.69 1.94
N ALA A 556 6.54 24.08 0.78
CA ALA A 556 6.18 25.35 0.16
C ALA A 556 4.65 25.47 -0.05
N GLY A 557 4.08 26.63 0.26
CA GLY A 557 2.65 26.88 0.13
C GLY A 557 1.79 26.24 1.23
N THR A 558 2.40 25.66 2.29
CA THR A 558 1.65 25.10 3.43
C THR A 558 1.82 25.95 4.69
N ARG A 559 0.83 25.90 5.57
CA ARG A 559 0.89 26.46 6.94
C ARG A 559 0.80 25.33 7.94
N VAL A 560 1.64 25.36 8.96
CA VAL A 560 1.63 24.39 10.05
C VAL A 560 1.10 25.06 11.30
N HIS A 561 -0.04 24.59 11.81
CA HIS A 561 -0.57 25.01 13.11
C HIS A 561 -0.17 24.00 14.17
N TYR A 562 0.08 24.43 15.41
CA TYR A 562 0.57 23.52 16.44
C TYR A 562 0.05 23.84 17.85
N THR A 563 0.10 22.82 18.73
CA THR A 563 -0.11 22.92 20.17
C THR A 563 0.96 22.14 20.93
N THR A 564 1.26 22.55 22.16
CA THR A 564 2.25 21.88 23.05
C THR A 564 1.64 21.46 24.39
N ASP A 565 0.35 21.68 24.58
CA ASP A 565 -0.43 21.37 25.78
C ASP A 565 -1.26 20.08 25.68
N GLY A 566 -1.10 19.36 24.56
CA GLY A 566 -1.84 18.12 24.30
C GLY A 566 -3.21 18.30 23.64
N THR A 567 -3.69 19.54 23.50
CA THR A 567 -4.93 19.83 22.75
C THR A 567 -4.77 19.55 21.27
N THR A 568 -5.88 19.32 20.56
CA THR A 568 -5.85 19.18 19.10
C THR A 568 -5.75 20.54 18.44
N PRO A 569 -4.72 20.79 17.60
CA PRO A 569 -4.60 22.08 16.91
C PRO A 569 -5.70 22.24 15.86
N ASP A 570 -6.13 23.50 15.69
CA ASP A 570 -7.04 23.96 14.64
C ASP A 570 -6.44 25.18 13.91
N GLU A 571 -7.20 25.79 12.99
CA GLU A 571 -6.75 26.96 12.23
C GLU A 571 -6.57 28.24 13.07
N ARG A 572 -7.05 28.25 14.31
CA ARG A 572 -6.88 29.36 15.28
C ARG A 572 -5.65 29.14 16.15
N SER A 573 -5.10 27.93 16.16
CA SER A 573 -3.87 27.60 16.88
C SER A 573 -2.67 28.33 16.30
N PRO A 574 -1.60 28.58 17.08
CA PRO A 574 -0.39 29.22 16.61
C PRO A 574 0.16 28.66 15.32
N VAL A 575 0.55 29.56 14.41
CA VAL A 575 1.21 29.14 13.13
C VAL A 575 2.71 29.06 13.37
N TYR A 576 3.32 27.99 12.88
CA TYR A 576 4.76 27.81 12.94
C TYR A 576 5.49 28.86 12.09
N SER A 577 6.37 29.65 12.73
CA SER A 577 7.21 30.66 12.08
C SER A 577 8.66 30.66 12.60
N ARG A 578 8.90 30.01 13.73
CA ARG A 578 10.22 29.87 14.37
C ARG A 578 10.27 28.57 15.17
N PRO A 579 11.47 28.07 15.55
CA PRO A 579 11.59 26.87 16.36
C PRO A 579 10.70 26.89 17.61
N ILE A 580 10.02 25.76 17.86
CA ILE A 580 9.07 25.60 18.97
C ILE A 580 9.84 25.17 20.20
N GLU A 581 9.80 26.00 21.25
CA GLU A 581 10.38 25.68 22.54
C GLU A 581 9.40 24.83 23.37
N VAL A 582 9.81 23.61 23.74
CA VAL A 582 9.07 22.72 24.65
C VAL A 582 9.88 22.52 25.92
N ARG A 583 9.22 22.60 27.07
CA ARG A 583 9.86 22.44 28.39
C ARG A 583 9.24 21.26 29.12
N PRO A 584 9.78 20.05 28.98
CA PRO A 584 9.31 18.88 29.71
C PRO A 584 9.87 18.90 31.15
N GLY A 585 9.03 18.57 32.13
CA GLY A 585 9.46 18.24 33.49
C GLY A 585 10.22 16.91 33.54
N GLU A 586 10.92 16.63 34.63
CA GLU A 586 11.63 15.38 34.81
C GLU A 586 10.65 14.21 34.81
N GLY A 587 10.91 13.18 33.97
CA GLY A 587 10.01 12.05 33.76
C GLY A 587 8.69 12.40 33.04
N GLU A 588 8.49 13.68 32.66
CA GLU A 588 7.27 14.10 31.97
C GLU A 588 7.31 13.75 30.49
N VAL A 589 6.17 13.32 29.97
CA VAL A 589 5.92 13.07 28.55
C VAL A 589 5.04 14.20 28.02
N LYS A 590 5.61 15.06 27.15
CA LYS A 590 4.87 16.10 26.43
C LYS A 590 4.59 15.69 25.00
N THR A 591 3.53 16.20 24.43
CA THR A 591 3.15 15.95 23.03
C THR A 591 3.04 17.27 22.27
N LEU A 592 3.86 17.42 21.24
CA LEU A 592 3.70 18.46 20.22
C LEU A 592 2.76 17.90 19.15
N LYS A 593 1.60 18.53 18.95
CA LYS A 593 0.66 18.18 17.89
C LYS A 593 0.66 19.25 16.81
N THR A 594 0.54 18.82 15.55
CA THR A 594 0.49 19.72 14.40
C THR A 594 -0.60 19.31 13.44
N ILE A 595 -1.16 20.27 12.70
CA ILE A 595 -1.89 20.07 11.46
C ILE A 595 -1.25 20.88 10.35
N VAL A 596 -1.31 20.39 9.13
CA VAL A 596 -0.83 21.08 7.93
C VAL A 596 -2.04 21.55 7.13
N VAL A 597 -2.08 22.83 6.79
CA VAL A 597 -3.08 23.40 5.87
C VAL A 597 -2.36 23.73 4.56
N ASN A 598 -2.78 23.10 3.46
CA ASN A 598 -2.17 23.32 2.16
C ASN A 598 -2.72 24.59 1.45
N ALA A 599 -2.18 24.92 0.28
CA ALA A 599 -2.59 26.11 -0.49
C ALA A 599 -4.06 26.05 -0.96
N ALA A 600 -4.65 24.86 -1.10
CA ALA A 600 -6.06 24.67 -1.43
C ALA A 600 -7.00 24.77 -0.21
N GLY A 601 -6.45 25.03 1.00
CA GLY A 601 -7.22 25.12 2.25
C GLY A 601 -7.58 23.74 2.85
N ARG A 602 -7.08 22.62 2.31
CA ARG A 602 -7.30 21.29 2.89
C ARG A 602 -6.42 21.11 4.12
N LYS A 603 -6.99 20.42 5.11
CA LYS A 603 -6.31 20.08 6.38
C LYS A 603 -5.81 18.65 6.37
N SER A 604 -4.63 18.44 6.94
CA SER A 604 -4.14 17.09 7.25
C SER A 604 -4.87 16.48 8.44
N VAL A 605 -4.62 15.20 8.68
CA VAL A 605 -4.81 14.60 10.02
C VAL A 605 -3.85 15.26 11.01
N VAL A 606 -4.02 14.96 12.29
CA VAL A 606 -3.09 15.42 13.34
C VAL A 606 -1.79 14.61 13.24
N TYR A 607 -0.66 15.29 13.24
CA TYR A 607 0.66 14.67 13.41
C TYR A 607 1.17 15.00 14.81
N ALA A 608 1.70 13.99 15.50
CA ALA A 608 2.15 14.13 16.87
C ALA A 608 3.60 13.69 17.03
N ALA A 609 4.35 14.43 17.85
CA ALA A 609 5.66 14.04 18.31
C ALA A 609 5.68 14.04 19.84
N THR A 610 6.25 12.97 20.40
CA THR A 610 6.38 12.78 21.84
C THR A 610 7.75 13.25 22.29
N ILE A 611 7.77 14.11 23.30
CA ILE A 611 8.99 14.65 23.94
C ILE A 611 9.07 14.09 25.34
N VAL A 612 10.14 13.34 25.63
CA VAL A 612 10.38 12.72 26.95
C VAL A 612 11.64 13.33 27.54
N ARG A 613 11.55 13.85 28.77
CA ARG A 613 12.73 14.23 29.55
C ARG A 613 13.25 13.02 30.32
N GLY A 614 14.45 12.61 30.01
CA GLY A 614 15.10 11.46 30.62
C GLY A 614 16.23 10.93 29.76
N LYS A 615 16.80 9.81 30.16
CA LYS A 615 17.80 9.07 29.39
C LYS A 615 17.16 7.93 28.64
N MET A 616 17.70 7.63 27.47
CA MET A 616 17.41 6.35 26.82
C MET A 616 18.05 5.23 27.65
N ARG A 617 17.24 4.19 27.94
CA ARG A 617 17.76 3.00 28.61
C ARG A 617 18.71 2.26 27.69
N ASP A 618 19.92 1.98 28.16
CA ASP A 618 20.90 1.13 27.49
C ASP A 618 20.42 -0.35 27.49
N PRO A 619 20.77 -1.12 26.45
CA PRO A 619 20.49 -2.55 26.43
C PRO A 619 21.26 -3.29 27.52
N ASP A 620 20.68 -4.39 27.99
CA ASP A 620 21.34 -5.24 28.98
C ASP A 620 22.39 -6.12 28.28
N VAL A 621 23.54 -6.30 28.93
CA VAL A 621 24.61 -7.20 28.43
C VAL A 621 24.15 -8.65 28.68
N THR A 622 24.03 -9.42 27.60
CA THR A 622 23.57 -10.81 27.70
C THR A 622 24.14 -11.68 26.59
N THR A 623 24.26 -12.96 26.86
CA THR A 623 24.57 -14.03 25.89
C THR A 623 23.29 -14.75 25.42
N ALA A 624 22.11 -14.28 25.82
CA ALA A 624 20.81 -14.87 25.40
C ALA A 624 20.72 -14.94 23.88
N ALA A 625 20.47 -16.14 23.35
CA ALA A 625 20.48 -16.40 21.91
C ALA A 625 19.28 -17.22 21.43
N LYS A 626 18.56 -17.90 22.32
CA LYS A 626 17.41 -18.71 21.93
C LYS A 626 16.19 -17.83 21.71
N PRO A 627 15.49 -17.96 20.58
CA PRO A 627 14.24 -17.20 20.33
C PRO A 627 13.14 -17.61 21.32
N GLY A 628 12.48 -16.61 21.92
CA GLY A 628 11.32 -16.81 22.79
C GLY A 628 11.51 -16.32 24.22
N LEU A 629 10.66 -16.81 25.12
CA LEU A 629 10.60 -16.49 26.55
C LEU A 629 10.59 -17.79 27.37
N SER A 630 11.18 -17.78 28.51
CA SER A 630 10.88 -18.79 29.54
C SER A 630 9.56 -18.43 30.23
N PHE A 631 8.79 -19.42 30.66
CA PHE A 631 7.57 -19.17 31.40
C PHE A 631 7.45 -20.07 32.64
N LYS A 632 6.74 -19.54 33.63
CA LYS A 632 6.28 -20.25 34.82
C LYS A 632 4.76 -20.05 34.91
N PHE A 633 4.01 -21.14 34.76
CA PHE A 633 2.55 -21.17 34.84
C PHE A 633 2.16 -21.95 36.12
N THR A 634 1.31 -21.37 36.95
CA THR A 634 0.89 -21.97 38.25
C THR A 634 -0.64 -21.93 38.32
N THR A 635 -1.28 -23.07 38.59
CA THR A 635 -2.72 -23.17 38.77
C THR A 635 -3.08 -23.34 40.25
N SER A 636 -4.34 -23.05 40.61
CA SER A 636 -4.90 -23.34 41.93
C SER A 636 -5.24 -24.81 42.13
N GLU A 637 -5.16 -25.64 41.10
CA GLU A 637 -5.37 -27.09 41.21
C GLU A 637 -4.18 -27.72 41.93
N THR A 638 -4.45 -28.53 42.93
CA THR A 638 -3.42 -29.25 43.68
C THR A 638 -2.80 -30.36 42.84
N SER A 639 -1.48 -30.42 42.79
CA SER A 639 -0.75 -31.56 42.25
C SER A 639 -0.99 -32.81 43.13
N PHE A 640 -0.63 -34.01 42.63
CA PHE A 640 -0.67 -35.27 43.41
C PHE A 640 0.09 -35.21 44.76
N GLU A 641 0.97 -34.21 44.91
CA GLU A 641 1.76 -33.95 46.14
C GLU A 641 1.16 -32.86 47.03
N GLY A 642 -0.06 -32.39 46.76
CA GLY A 642 -0.80 -31.46 47.65
C GLY A 642 -0.46 -29.97 47.52
N GLY A 643 0.43 -29.57 46.56
CA GLY A 643 0.76 -28.18 46.25
C GLY A 643 0.10 -27.70 44.95
N PRO A 644 0.15 -26.39 44.62
CA PRO A 644 -0.35 -25.90 43.36
C PRO A 644 0.44 -26.48 42.17
N SER A 645 -0.26 -26.91 41.11
CA SER A 645 0.38 -27.45 39.92
C SER A 645 1.18 -26.35 39.22
N GLN A 646 2.46 -26.63 39.01
CA GLN A 646 3.38 -25.70 38.35
C GLN A 646 3.94 -26.29 37.06
N ILE A 647 3.88 -25.52 35.96
CA ILE A 647 4.47 -25.86 34.67
C ILE A 647 5.53 -24.83 34.38
N VAL A 648 6.73 -25.25 34.03
CA VAL A 648 7.79 -24.40 33.51
C VAL A 648 8.16 -24.84 32.11
N GLY A 649 8.59 -23.91 31.26
CA GLY A 649 8.95 -24.22 29.88
C GLY A 649 9.38 -23.00 29.10
N GLU A 650 9.52 -23.19 27.78
CA GLU A 650 9.87 -22.15 26.82
C GLU A 650 8.68 -21.92 25.88
N THR A 651 8.49 -20.68 25.43
CA THR A 651 7.41 -20.30 24.51
C THR A 651 7.87 -19.19 23.59
N ARG A 652 7.28 -19.13 22.40
CA ARG A 652 7.44 -18.01 21.48
C ARG A 652 6.29 -17.00 21.52
N SER A 653 5.34 -17.16 22.46
CA SER A 653 4.16 -16.30 22.52
C SER A 653 3.77 -15.98 23.96
N THR A 654 3.25 -14.78 24.19
CA THR A 654 2.60 -14.39 25.43
C THR A 654 1.10 -14.76 25.46
N SER A 655 0.58 -15.47 24.46
CA SER A 655 -0.82 -15.88 24.37
C SER A 655 -1.16 -16.92 25.45
N LEU A 656 -2.30 -16.72 26.12
CA LEU A 656 -2.82 -17.67 27.10
C LEU A 656 -3.34 -18.97 26.46
N ASN A 657 -3.72 -18.95 25.18
CA ASN A 657 -4.27 -20.10 24.48
C ASN A 657 -3.34 -21.32 24.49
N GLN A 658 -2.02 -21.12 24.60
CA GLN A 658 -1.05 -22.21 24.71
C GLN A 658 -1.22 -23.09 25.98
N PHE A 659 -1.94 -22.57 26.96
CA PHE A 659 -2.21 -23.29 28.20
C PHE A 659 -3.60 -23.95 28.25
N ALA A 660 -4.48 -23.67 27.28
CA ALA A 660 -5.86 -24.13 27.28
C ALA A 660 -6.02 -25.67 27.28
N GLN A 661 -5.05 -26.42 26.75
CA GLN A 661 -5.03 -27.89 26.80
C GLN A 661 -4.48 -28.47 28.10
N ARG A 662 -3.89 -27.62 28.96
CA ARG A 662 -3.18 -28.02 30.18
C ARG A 662 -3.88 -27.59 31.46
N ALA A 663 -4.78 -26.62 31.38
CA ALA A 663 -5.53 -26.07 32.51
C ALA A 663 -6.85 -25.43 32.07
N ASP A 664 -7.83 -25.45 32.98
CA ASP A 664 -9.06 -24.67 32.79
C ASP A 664 -8.77 -23.19 33.04
N LEU A 665 -8.67 -22.41 31.94
CA LEU A 665 -8.36 -21.00 32.02
C LEU A 665 -9.46 -20.12 32.65
N LYS A 666 -10.61 -20.71 33.03
CA LYS A 666 -11.65 -20.04 33.83
C LYS A 666 -11.40 -20.09 35.32
N LYS A 667 -10.51 -20.97 35.78
CA LYS A 667 -10.07 -21.08 37.18
C LYS A 667 -8.90 -20.13 37.46
N PRO A 668 -8.61 -19.81 38.73
CA PRO A 668 -7.48 -18.97 39.10
C PRO A 668 -6.13 -19.58 38.67
N PHE A 669 -5.28 -18.77 38.04
CA PHE A 669 -3.91 -19.12 37.69
C PHE A 669 -3.00 -17.88 37.65
N ALA A 670 -1.70 -18.11 37.66
CA ALA A 670 -0.69 -17.08 37.42
C ALA A 670 0.29 -17.54 36.34
N VAL A 671 0.70 -16.63 35.48
CA VAL A 671 1.79 -16.87 34.53
C VAL A 671 2.81 -15.74 34.60
N THR A 672 4.08 -16.11 34.59
CA THR A 672 5.21 -15.17 34.42
C THR A 672 5.99 -15.57 33.18
N PHE A 673 6.24 -14.62 32.31
CA PHE A 673 7.12 -14.75 31.16
C PHE A 673 8.40 -13.95 31.41
N GLU A 674 9.55 -14.55 31.16
CA GLU A 674 10.86 -13.94 31.40
C GLU A 674 11.78 -14.12 30.19
N GLY A 675 12.56 -13.09 29.88
CA GLY A 675 13.52 -13.08 28.78
C GLY A 675 14.01 -11.67 28.48
N PHE A 676 14.40 -11.44 27.22
CA PHE A 676 14.86 -10.15 26.76
C PHE A 676 14.01 -9.70 25.56
N PHE A 677 13.55 -8.48 25.63
CA PHE A 677 12.85 -7.80 24.56
C PHE A 677 13.86 -7.19 23.59
N ARG A 678 13.76 -7.54 22.32
CA ARG A 678 14.62 -7.05 21.25
C ARG A 678 14.08 -5.74 20.69
N VAL A 679 14.80 -4.68 20.94
CA VAL A 679 14.55 -3.32 20.41
C VAL A 679 15.30 -3.14 19.10
N PRO A 680 14.63 -2.92 17.95
CA PRO A 680 15.28 -2.90 16.63
C PRO A 680 16.03 -1.61 16.33
N GLU A 681 15.60 -0.48 16.87
CA GLU A 681 16.22 0.85 16.64
C GLU A 681 16.05 1.74 17.89
N ASP A 682 16.90 2.74 18.03
CA ASP A 682 16.78 3.74 19.08
C ASP A 682 15.46 4.50 18.94
N GLY A 683 14.68 4.65 20.03
CA GLY A 683 13.38 5.32 19.93
C GLY A 683 12.61 5.45 21.23
N VAL A 684 11.48 6.16 21.14
CA VAL A 684 10.46 6.22 22.19
C VAL A 684 9.46 5.11 21.93
N TYR A 685 9.42 4.12 22.82
CA TYR A 685 8.54 2.96 22.69
C TYR A 685 7.29 3.11 23.53
N GLU A 686 6.17 2.61 23.02
CA GLU A 686 4.97 2.35 23.79
C GLU A 686 4.85 0.84 24.01
N LEU A 687 4.80 0.43 25.29
CA LEU A 687 4.53 -0.93 25.71
C LEU A 687 3.14 -0.95 26.33
N GLN A 688 2.29 -1.89 25.93
CA GLN A 688 0.89 -1.92 26.32
C GLN A 688 0.47 -3.31 26.78
N VAL A 689 -0.28 -3.36 27.86
CA VAL A 689 -1.00 -4.54 28.32
C VAL A 689 -2.50 -4.28 28.23
N ASP A 690 -3.22 -5.22 27.63
CA ASP A 690 -4.67 -5.29 27.60
C ASP A 690 -5.08 -6.58 28.33
N SER A 691 -5.56 -6.45 29.56
CA SER A 691 -5.84 -7.59 30.44
C SER A 691 -7.09 -7.44 31.26
N THR A 692 -7.73 -8.58 31.56
CA THR A 692 -8.60 -8.74 32.73
C THR A 692 -7.73 -9.16 33.89
N TRP A 693 -8.00 -8.68 35.12
CA TRP A 693 -7.19 -8.96 36.32
C TRP A 693 -5.76 -8.36 36.29
N ASP A 694 -4.95 -8.80 37.25
CA ASP A 694 -3.67 -8.17 37.57
C ASP A 694 -2.61 -8.47 36.48
N ALA A 695 -1.97 -7.44 35.96
CA ALA A 695 -0.83 -7.56 35.06
C ALA A 695 0.29 -6.60 35.41
N THR A 696 1.53 -7.06 35.35
CA THR A 696 2.72 -6.23 35.59
C THR A 696 3.77 -6.46 34.50
N VAL A 697 4.43 -5.40 34.10
CA VAL A 697 5.60 -5.46 33.18
C VAL A 697 6.77 -4.79 33.90
N VAL A 698 7.86 -5.52 33.99
CA VAL A 698 9.15 -5.04 34.51
C VAL A 698 10.15 -5.02 33.36
N LEU A 699 10.85 -3.92 33.20
CA LEU A 699 11.92 -3.75 32.19
C LEU A 699 13.22 -3.42 32.93
N GLY A 700 14.19 -4.35 32.88
CA GLY A 700 15.36 -4.34 33.77
C GLY A 700 14.92 -4.44 35.23
N ASP A 701 15.27 -3.41 36.00
CA ASP A 701 14.92 -3.34 37.45
C ASP A 701 13.67 -2.46 37.72
N GLY A 702 13.10 -1.84 36.67
CA GLY A 702 11.97 -0.91 36.77
C GLY A 702 10.63 -1.54 36.41
N LYS A 703 9.65 -1.44 37.31
CA LYS A 703 8.27 -1.76 36.99
C LYS A 703 7.70 -0.61 36.14
N ILE A 704 7.38 -0.89 34.88
CA ILE A 704 6.92 0.11 33.90
C ILE A 704 5.40 0.06 33.71
N ILE A 705 4.76 -1.09 33.93
CA ILE A 705 3.31 -1.22 33.97
C ILE A 705 2.94 -1.95 35.27
N ASP A 706 1.99 -1.38 36.00
CA ASP A 706 1.40 -1.97 37.18
C ASP A 706 -0.12 -1.82 37.13
N ASP A 707 -0.81 -2.90 36.84
CA ASP A 707 -2.27 -2.98 36.83
C ASP A 707 -2.75 -4.01 37.83
N THR A 708 -2.36 -3.83 39.11
CA THR A 708 -2.78 -4.69 40.23
C THR A 708 -4.08 -4.17 40.85
N GLY A 709 -4.93 -5.11 41.30
CA GLY A 709 -6.16 -4.81 42.03
C GLY A 709 -7.39 -4.51 41.18
N THR A 710 -7.35 -4.75 39.87
CA THR A 710 -8.50 -4.51 38.99
C THR A 710 -9.15 -5.79 38.48
N ARG A 711 -10.48 -5.84 38.45
CA ARG A 711 -11.26 -6.98 37.96
C ARG A 711 -11.65 -6.82 36.49
N ASP A 712 -11.91 -5.59 36.09
CA ASP A 712 -12.41 -5.29 34.74
C ASP A 712 -11.26 -5.22 33.72
N ARG A 713 -11.55 -5.56 32.47
CA ARG A 713 -10.60 -5.43 31.38
C ARG A 713 -10.12 -3.99 31.26
N LYS A 714 -8.81 -3.79 31.32
CA LYS A 714 -8.16 -2.49 31.19
C LYS A 714 -6.99 -2.54 30.23
N ILE A 715 -6.75 -1.39 29.62
CA ILE A 715 -5.57 -1.16 28.79
C ILE A 715 -4.65 -0.21 29.57
N ARG A 716 -3.39 -0.62 29.74
CA ARG A 716 -2.33 0.14 30.37
C ARG A 716 -1.15 0.28 29.42
N SER A 717 -0.65 1.49 29.26
CA SER A 717 0.53 1.76 28.44
C SER A 717 1.64 2.44 29.26
N ALA A 718 2.88 2.14 28.89
CA ALA A 718 4.07 2.84 29.36
C ALA A 718 4.83 3.40 28.14
N ILE A 719 5.33 4.63 28.28
CA ILE A 719 6.20 5.27 27.29
C ILE A 719 7.63 5.18 27.80
N VAL A 720 8.48 4.47 27.06
CA VAL A 720 9.85 4.16 27.48
C VAL A 720 10.84 4.49 26.37
N PRO A 721 11.82 5.37 26.62
CA PRO A 721 12.93 5.60 25.70
C PRO A 721 13.93 4.44 25.76
N LEU A 722 14.18 3.75 24.64
CA LEU A 722 15.04 2.59 24.56
C LEU A 722 16.06 2.74 23.42
N LYS A 723 17.31 2.33 23.67
CA LYS A 723 18.29 2.11 22.61
C LYS A 723 18.09 0.74 21.96
N ALA A 724 18.55 0.60 20.75
CA ALA A 724 18.56 -0.68 20.03
C ALA A 724 19.35 -1.74 20.83
N GLY A 725 18.83 -2.97 20.86
CA GLY A 725 19.46 -4.06 21.56
C GLY A 725 18.50 -4.90 22.40
N LEU A 726 19.02 -5.68 23.33
CA LEU A 726 18.25 -6.59 24.18
C LEU A 726 18.00 -5.97 25.55
N HIS A 727 16.76 -5.93 25.98
CA HIS A 727 16.33 -5.39 27.27
C HIS A 727 15.68 -6.46 28.10
N LYS A 728 16.21 -6.76 29.30
CA LYS A 728 15.63 -7.73 30.22
C LYS A 728 14.20 -7.37 30.55
N MET A 729 13.28 -8.33 30.38
CA MET A 729 11.85 -8.11 30.58
C MET A 729 11.22 -9.28 31.34
N SER A 730 10.32 -8.96 32.27
CA SER A 730 9.43 -9.90 32.93
C SER A 730 8.00 -9.40 32.82
N ILE A 731 7.11 -10.29 32.37
CA ILE A 731 5.67 -10.01 32.21
C ILE A 731 4.93 -11.00 33.12
N ARG A 732 4.15 -10.49 34.10
CA ARG A 732 3.35 -11.32 34.97
C ARG A 732 1.87 -11.03 34.81
N TYR A 733 1.07 -12.07 34.74
CA TYR A 733 -0.39 -12.01 34.72
C TYR A 733 -0.96 -12.94 35.80
N ASN A 734 -1.85 -12.41 36.64
CA ASN A 734 -2.53 -13.17 37.68
C ASN A 734 -4.04 -13.14 37.41
N HIS A 735 -4.58 -14.29 37.07
CA HIS A 735 -6.00 -14.51 36.86
C HIS A 735 -6.66 -15.03 38.14
N ARG A 736 -7.81 -14.46 38.52
CA ARG A 736 -8.52 -14.82 39.74
C ARG A 736 -9.84 -15.57 39.51
N GLY A 737 -10.11 -15.98 38.27
CA GLY A 737 -11.29 -16.74 37.86
C GLY A 737 -12.22 -15.98 36.90
N GLY A 738 -13.04 -16.71 36.14
CA GLY A 738 -13.93 -16.20 35.11
C GLY A 738 -13.27 -16.15 33.73
N ASP A 739 -13.68 -15.24 32.88
CA ASP A 739 -13.08 -15.11 31.56
C ASP A 739 -11.69 -14.45 31.65
N SER A 740 -10.70 -15.09 31.03
CA SER A 740 -9.32 -14.62 31.01
C SER A 740 -9.02 -13.90 29.70
N SER A 741 -8.40 -12.73 29.78
CA SER A 741 -7.86 -12.00 28.63
C SER A 741 -6.52 -11.38 28.98
N PHE A 742 -5.53 -11.62 28.14
CA PHE A 742 -4.22 -11.00 28.27
C PHE A 742 -3.60 -10.82 26.88
N ARG A 743 -3.17 -9.58 26.56
CA ARG A 743 -2.43 -9.25 25.35
C ARG A 743 -1.32 -8.29 25.67
N PHE A 744 -0.11 -8.59 25.24
CA PHE A 744 1.02 -7.68 25.30
C PHE A 744 1.29 -7.13 23.89
N ARG A 745 1.35 -5.81 23.77
CA ARG A 745 1.61 -5.09 22.52
C ARG A 745 2.76 -4.12 22.70
N TRP A 746 3.45 -3.84 21.64
CA TRP A 746 4.56 -2.89 21.63
C TRP A 746 4.69 -2.18 20.27
N GLY A 747 5.35 -1.04 20.27
CA GLY A 747 5.65 -0.30 19.03
C GLY A 747 6.39 0.98 19.33
N ILE A 748 6.98 1.58 18.29
CA ILE A 748 7.51 2.95 18.39
C ILE A 748 6.31 3.89 18.47
N LYS A 749 6.35 4.82 19.40
CA LYS A 749 5.27 5.80 19.62
C LYS A 749 4.94 6.55 18.33
N GLY A 750 3.67 6.51 17.94
CA GLY A 750 3.18 7.10 16.69
C GLY A 750 3.24 6.20 15.45
N ARG A 751 3.72 4.92 15.57
CA ARG A 751 3.78 3.96 14.46
C ARG A 751 2.80 2.78 14.59
N GLY A 752 1.92 2.83 15.59
CA GLY A 752 1.02 1.73 15.93
C GLY A 752 1.67 0.67 16.82
N LEU A 753 0.80 -0.16 17.42
CA LEU A 753 1.23 -1.24 18.32
C LEU A 753 1.04 -2.59 17.64
N THR A 754 2.07 -3.41 17.69
CA THR A 754 2.05 -4.80 17.23
C THR A 754 1.93 -5.75 18.41
N GLN A 755 1.13 -6.81 18.28
CA GLN A 755 1.12 -7.87 19.27
C GLN A 755 2.46 -8.61 19.18
N ALA A 756 3.06 -8.91 20.33
CA ALA A 756 4.29 -9.69 20.40
C ALA A 756 4.02 -11.17 20.10
N TRP A 757 4.53 -11.66 18.98
CA TRP A 757 4.37 -13.04 18.52
C TRP A 757 5.61 -13.92 18.73
N GLY A 758 6.63 -13.40 19.41
CA GLY A 758 7.80 -14.16 19.85
C GLY A 758 9.09 -13.98 19.06
N GLY A 759 9.07 -13.35 17.88
CA GLY A 759 10.31 -12.95 17.17
C GLY A 759 11.06 -11.82 17.88
N GLU A 760 10.36 -11.09 18.72
CA GLU A 760 10.84 -9.95 19.48
C GLU A 760 11.49 -10.34 20.81
N PHE A 761 11.47 -11.62 21.17
CA PHE A 761 12.02 -12.09 22.44
C PHE A 761 13.14 -13.11 22.24
N VAL A 762 14.09 -13.09 23.15
CA VAL A 762 15.13 -14.11 23.32
C VAL A 762 15.36 -14.41 24.82
N HIS A 763 15.83 -15.62 25.12
CA HIS A 763 16.17 -16.05 26.49
C HIS A 763 17.44 -16.91 26.55
#